data_e4fda2d6a493d1b20f060b85b9699771
#
_entry.id   e4fda2d6a493d1b20f060b85b9699771
#
_cell.length_a   1.000
_cell.length_b   1.000
_cell.length_c   1.000
_cell.angle_alpha   90.00
_cell.angle_beta   90.00
_cell.angle_gamma   90.00
#
_symmetry.space_group_name_H-M   'P 1'
#
loop_
_entity.id
_entity.type
_entity.pdbx_description
1 polymer ?
#
loop_
_entity_poly.entity_id
_entity_poly.type
_entity_poly.pdbx_seq_one_letter_code
_entity_poly.pdbx_strand_id
1 'polypeptide(L)'
;MKQITSAELREMFQKFMESKGHHRIQSASVIPENDPTVLFTTAGMHPLVPYLMGTPHPAGTRLTDVQKCIRTGDIDDVGDASHLTFFEMLGNWSLGDYFKKEAISWSWEFLTSPEYLGLDKDRLAFTVFEGDENCPRDTESHDIWRSMGVAEDHIFYLPKEHNWWGPAGITGPCGPDTEMFIITDKEPCGPNCSPACSCGRYLEIWNDVFMQYNKQADGTFIPLSKKNVDTGMGLERTIGVLTGKKTVYETDAFTGILAKIAELSGHTYGESDAVTKAFRIIGDHMRTSTFILGDDRGVSPSNTDQGYILRRLIRRAVRYAMQLGMPEGFTCEIAKVIINQYKEAYPELERNSAFVLEQLSLEEGRFARTLKQGEKEFDKVYNNVKQTKALLETILAADDKAACAKEMADSKKLRPSPDMMPIIDAANNGDSAAVEAAVNARMASLDVLDGRSAFKLYDTFGFPIEMTMELAAEKGLKVDKADFDERFKKHQELSHQGADQKFKGGLADHSEETTKLHTATHLLHAALRKVLGEEVHQKGSNITAERLRFDFTFGRKVTPEELQQVEKLVNEAIEAHVPVVCREMTVPEAKAQGAIGLFENKYGEKVRTYKMGDYSFEICGGPHAENTGDLGSFHILKEESSSAGVRRIKAVLKR
;
A
#
# COMPACT_ATOMS: atom_id res chain seq x y z
N MET A 1 20.80 31.36 2.07
CA MET A 1 19.85 30.26 2.30
C MET A 1 18.79 30.75 3.26
N LYS A 2 17.53 30.56 2.92
CA LYS A 2 16.40 31.05 3.72
C LYS A 2 16.13 30.04 4.86
N GLN A 3 16.07 30.52 6.08
CA GLN A 3 15.65 29.66 7.20
C GLN A 3 14.13 29.66 7.23
N ILE A 4 13.50 28.56 6.82
CA ILE A 4 12.06 28.40 6.72
C ILE A 4 11.68 26.98 7.11
N THR A 5 10.57 26.82 7.80
CA THR A 5 9.99 25.53 8.18
C THR A 5 8.99 25.03 7.12
N SER A 6 8.70 23.72 7.15
CA SER A 6 7.64 23.14 6.31
C SER A 6 6.28 23.80 6.54
N ALA A 7 5.95 24.15 7.78
CA ALA A 7 4.70 24.85 8.12
C ALA A 7 4.64 26.25 7.50
N GLU A 8 5.74 27.01 7.56
CA GLU A 8 5.84 28.34 6.95
C GLU A 8 5.78 28.27 5.42
N LEU A 9 6.39 27.26 4.78
CA LEU A 9 6.31 27.08 3.33
C LEU A 9 4.88 26.75 2.87
N ARG A 10 4.17 25.86 3.59
CA ARG A 10 2.75 25.56 3.29
C ARG A 10 1.91 26.85 3.30
N GLU A 11 2.05 27.64 4.35
CA GLU A 11 1.28 28.87 4.51
C GLU A 11 1.70 29.94 3.49
N MET A 12 2.98 30.09 3.19
CA MET A 12 3.51 31.02 2.19
C MET A 12 2.95 30.72 0.80
N PHE A 13 2.97 29.43 0.38
CA PHE A 13 2.46 29.01 -0.92
C PHE A 13 0.95 29.27 -1.04
N GLN A 14 0.19 28.86 -0.04
CA GLN A 14 -1.27 29.05 -0.06
C GLN A 14 -1.66 30.53 -0.07
N LYS A 15 -1.01 31.38 0.75
CA LYS A 15 -1.22 32.84 0.72
C LYS A 15 -0.84 33.47 -0.61
N PHE A 16 0.25 33.01 -1.22
CA PHE A 16 0.63 33.48 -2.55
C PHE A 16 -0.46 33.15 -3.57
N MET A 17 -0.97 31.91 -3.58
CA MET A 17 -2.02 31.51 -4.51
C MET A 17 -3.36 32.20 -4.22
N GLU A 18 -3.70 32.45 -2.94
CA GLU A 18 -4.86 33.28 -2.57
C GLU A 18 -4.74 34.70 -3.12
N SER A 19 -3.53 35.30 -3.13
CA SER A 19 -3.29 36.62 -3.73
C SER A 19 -3.52 36.64 -5.25
N LYS A 20 -3.46 35.46 -5.90
CA LYS A 20 -3.79 35.26 -7.32
C LYS A 20 -5.25 34.85 -7.55
N GLY A 21 -6.08 34.90 -6.49
CA GLY A 21 -7.51 34.60 -6.55
C GLY A 21 -7.89 33.12 -6.42
N HIS A 22 -6.99 32.28 -5.91
CA HIS A 22 -7.29 30.88 -5.63
C HIS A 22 -8.01 30.71 -4.29
N HIS A 23 -8.90 29.74 -4.22
CA HIS A 23 -9.55 29.32 -2.99
C HIS A 23 -8.81 28.12 -2.37
N ARG A 24 -8.50 28.20 -1.09
CA ARG A 24 -7.97 27.06 -0.34
C ARG A 24 -9.03 25.98 -0.23
N ILE A 25 -8.63 24.76 -0.56
CA ILE A 25 -9.40 23.55 -0.29
C ILE A 25 -8.63 22.66 0.70
N GLN A 26 -9.32 21.72 1.31
CA GLN A 26 -8.70 20.80 2.24
C GLN A 26 -8.02 19.66 1.47
N SER A 27 -6.89 19.19 2.01
CA SER A 27 -6.23 17.97 1.53
C SER A 27 -7.21 16.79 1.57
N ALA A 28 -7.38 16.13 0.45
CA ALA A 28 -8.21 14.94 0.36
C ALA A 28 -7.58 13.74 1.09
N SER A 29 -8.37 12.70 1.27
CA SER A 29 -7.92 11.42 1.80
C SER A 29 -6.78 10.85 0.96
N VAL A 30 -5.81 10.19 1.62
CA VAL A 30 -4.80 9.38 0.92
C VAL A 30 -5.37 8.10 0.30
N ILE A 31 -6.60 7.73 0.68
CA ILE A 31 -7.35 6.61 0.09
C ILE A 31 -8.35 7.17 -0.93
N PRO A 32 -8.20 6.91 -2.24
CA PRO A 32 -9.06 7.45 -3.29
C PRO A 32 -10.53 7.05 -3.11
N GLU A 33 -11.44 7.98 -3.40
CA GLU A 33 -12.89 7.72 -3.23
C GLU A 33 -13.51 6.94 -4.38
N ASN A 34 -13.16 7.29 -5.61
CA ASN A 34 -13.91 6.90 -6.79
C ASN A 34 -13.03 6.32 -7.91
N ASP A 35 -11.79 5.96 -7.61
CA ASP A 35 -10.87 5.39 -8.58
C ASP A 35 -10.32 4.03 -8.09
N PRO A 36 -10.89 2.91 -8.54
CA PRO A 36 -10.41 1.57 -8.18
C PRO A 36 -9.11 1.19 -8.91
N THR A 37 -8.61 2.01 -9.82
CA THR A 37 -7.40 1.71 -10.61
C THR A 37 -6.11 2.08 -9.89
N VAL A 38 -6.20 2.89 -8.83
CA VAL A 38 -5.08 3.29 -7.98
C VAL A 38 -5.35 3.02 -6.51
N LEU A 39 -4.33 2.60 -5.79
CA LEU A 39 -4.46 2.25 -4.37
C LEU A 39 -4.44 3.49 -3.45
N PHE A 40 -3.70 4.53 -3.81
CA PHE A 40 -3.54 5.74 -3.02
C PHE A 40 -3.62 6.99 -3.89
N THR A 41 -3.88 8.13 -3.26
CA THR A 41 -3.78 9.44 -3.90
C THR A 41 -2.30 9.76 -4.18
N THR A 42 -1.93 9.82 -5.46
CA THR A 42 -0.53 9.93 -5.91
C THR A 42 -0.13 11.35 -6.30
N ALA A 43 -1.09 12.24 -6.48
CA ALA A 43 -0.89 13.63 -6.89
C ALA A 43 -2.07 14.51 -6.47
N GLY A 44 -1.85 15.83 -6.39
CA GLY A 44 -2.86 16.80 -5.97
C GLY A 44 -4.10 16.84 -6.85
N MET A 45 -3.94 16.59 -8.16
CA MET A 45 -5.06 16.57 -9.11
C MET A 45 -5.96 15.33 -8.98
N HIS A 46 -5.50 14.26 -8.38
CA HIS A 46 -6.23 12.99 -8.36
C HIS A 46 -7.65 13.15 -7.77
N PRO A 47 -7.86 13.79 -6.62
CA PRO A 47 -9.20 14.06 -6.10
C PRO A 47 -10.02 15.03 -6.99
N LEU A 48 -9.36 15.80 -7.85
CA LEU A 48 -9.96 16.83 -8.69
C LEU A 48 -10.33 16.35 -10.10
N VAL A 49 -10.07 15.09 -10.45
CA VAL A 49 -10.37 14.51 -11.77
C VAL A 49 -11.79 14.82 -12.26
N PRO A 50 -12.88 14.68 -11.47
CA PRO A 50 -14.22 15.03 -11.95
C PRO A 50 -14.36 16.50 -12.38
N TYR A 51 -13.67 17.41 -11.69
CA TYR A 51 -13.72 18.83 -11.95
C TYR A 51 -12.85 19.22 -13.16
N LEU A 52 -11.70 18.59 -13.33
CA LEU A 52 -10.85 18.70 -14.53
C LEU A 52 -11.57 18.18 -15.78
N MET A 53 -12.47 17.20 -15.61
CA MET A 53 -13.33 16.66 -16.67
C MET A 53 -14.58 17.54 -16.96
N GLY A 54 -14.78 18.64 -16.20
CA GLY A 54 -15.80 19.64 -16.49
C GLY A 54 -16.93 19.76 -15.49
N THR A 55 -16.98 18.96 -14.43
CA THR A 55 -17.93 19.17 -13.32
C THR A 55 -17.57 20.48 -12.60
N PRO A 56 -18.52 21.38 -12.27
CA PRO A 56 -18.22 22.59 -11.51
C PRO A 56 -17.77 22.26 -10.07
N HIS A 57 -16.66 22.87 -9.63
CA HIS A 57 -16.22 22.74 -8.24
C HIS A 57 -16.93 23.77 -7.35
N PRO A 58 -17.38 23.39 -6.13
CA PRO A 58 -18.14 24.31 -5.23
C PRO A 58 -17.35 25.57 -4.85
N ALA A 59 -16.02 25.49 -4.72
CA ALA A 59 -15.16 26.61 -4.36
C ALA A 59 -14.73 27.49 -5.55
N GLY A 60 -15.18 27.19 -6.77
CA GLY A 60 -14.85 27.99 -7.97
C GLY A 60 -13.85 27.34 -8.92
N THR A 61 -13.21 28.17 -9.77
CA THR A 61 -12.35 27.73 -10.87
C THR A 61 -10.86 27.78 -10.56
N ARG A 62 -10.45 28.48 -9.51
CA ARG A 62 -9.06 28.58 -9.04
C ARG A 62 -8.95 27.97 -7.67
N LEU A 63 -8.21 26.91 -7.54
CA LEU A 63 -8.08 26.14 -6.29
C LEU A 63 -6.61 26.02 -5.89
N THR A 64 -6.36 25.92 -4.58
CA THR A 64 -5.03 25.59 -4.03
C THR A 64 -5.16 24.76 -2.78
N ASP A 65 -4.24 23.80 -2.59
CA ASP A 65 -4.09 23.06 -1.35
C ASP A 65 -2.66 22.57 -1.10
N VAL A 66 -2.51 21.80 -0.03
CA VAL A 66 -1.34 20.97 0.26
C VAL A 66 -1.82 19.53 0.36
N GLN A 67 -1.70 18.80 -0.73
CA GLN A 67 -2.22 17.43 -0.82
C GLN A 67 -1.24 16.41 -0.27
N LYS A 68 -1.75 15.56 0.62
CA LYS A 68 -1.08 14.33 1.08
C LYS A 68 -1.02 13.33 -0.07
N CYS A 69 0.19 12.89 -0.44
CA CYS A 69 0.40 11.96 -1.55
C CYS A 69 1.17 10.72 -1.09
N ILE A 70 0.83 9.56 -1.67
CA ILE A 70 1.54 8.30 -1.45
C ILE A 70 1.90 7.66 -2.79
N ARG A 71 3.20 7.43 -3.02
CA ARG A 71 3.73 6.70 -4.17
C ARG A 71 4.38 5.40 -3.72
N THR A 72 3.82 4.29 -4.18
CA THR A 72 4.23 2.95 -3.75
C THR A 72 5.27 2.32 -4.67
N GLY A 73 5.48 2.88 -5.86
CA GLY A 73 6.54 2.46 -6.78
C GLY A 73 7.94 2.64 -6.20
N ASP A 74 8.11 3.64 -5.36
CA ASP A 74 9.41 4.07 -4.82
C ASP A 74 9.80 3.35 -3.51
N ILE A 75 8.96 2.43 -3.00
CA ILE A 75 9.21 1.75 -1.71
C ILE A 75 10.60 1.10 -1.65
N ASP A 76 11.03 0.47 -2.73
CA ASP A 76 12.31 -0.25 -2.77
C ASP A 76 13.51 0.70 -2.86
N ASP A 77 13.33 1.91 -3.41
CA ASP A 77 14.34 2.95 -3.54
C ASP A 77 14.52 3.76 -2.24
N VAL A 78 13.53 3.72 -1.34
CA VAL A 78 13.62 4.37 -0.02
C VAL A 78 14.81 3.82 0.76
N GLY A 79 15.62 4.75 1.25
CA GLY A 79 16.91 4.54 1.89
C GLY A 79 18.02 5.35 1.22
N ASP A 80 17.78 5.84 -0.01
CA ASP A 80 18.63 6.82 -0.68
C ASP A 80 18.44 8.26 -0.12
N ALA A 81 18.86 9.27 -0.86
CA ALA A 81 18.84 10.67 -0.40
C ALA A 81 17.54 11.42 -0.62
N SER A 82 16.62 10.92 -1.48
CA SER A 82 15.54 11.72 -2.04
C SER A 82 14.19 11.01 -2.20
N HIS A 83 14.16 9.66 -2.29
CA HIS A 83 12.91 8.92 -2.46
C HIS A 83 12.11 8.84 -1.15
N LEU A 84 10.81 9.09 -1.28
CA LEU A 84 9.83 9.08 -0.20
C LEU A 84 8.57 8.34 -0.67
N THR A 85 7.97 7.56 0.23
CA THR A 85 6.66 6.93 -0.06
C THR A 85 5.49 7.85 0.27
N PHE A 86 5.61 8.68 1.30
CA PHE A 86 4.69 9.78 1.60
C PHE A 86 5.39 11.11 1.39
N PHE A 87 4.73 12.05 0.73
CA PHE A 87 5.19 13.43 0.60
C PHE A 87 3.99 14.38 0.49
N GLU A 88 4.26 15.66 0.71
CA GLU A 88 3.28 16.71 0.58
C GLU A 88 3.49 17.45 -0.75
N MET A 89 2.41 17.60 -1.52
CA MET A 89 2.40 18.32 -2.78
C MET A 89 1.66 19.63 -2.61
N LEU A 90 2.37 20.73 -2.77
CA LEU A 90 1.78 22.08 -2.87
C LEU A 90 1.20 22.22 -4.26
N GLY A 91 -0.10 22.45 -4.38
CA GLY A 91 -0.79 22.45 -5.67
C GLY A 91 -1.65 23.68 -5.90
N ASN A 92 -1.75 24.09 -7.16
CA ASN A 92 -2.74 25.05 -7.62
C ASN A 92 -3.35 24.62 -8.96
N TRP A 93 -4.64 24.88 -9.12
CA TRP A 93 -5.43 24.41 -10.25
C TRP A 93 -6.22 25.54 -10.89
N SER A 94 -6.27 25.49 -12.25
CA SER A 94 -7.20 26.25 -13.05
C SER A 94 -8.20 25.32 -13.72
N LEU A 95 -9.47 25.46 -13.40
CA LEU A 95 -10.56 24.70 -14.02
C LEU A 95 -11.16 25.46 -15.21
N GLY A 96 -10.32 25.69 -16.24
CA GLY A 96 -10.69 26.43 -17.44
C GLY A 96 -10.76 27.94 -17.26
N ASP A 97 -9.99 28.52 -16.36
CA ASP A 97 -9.91 29.96 -16.08
C ASP A 97 -8.64 30.59 -16.71
N TYR A 98 -7.46 30.27 -16.19
CA TYR A 98 -6.18 30.69 -16.74
C TYR A 98 -5.42 29.49 -17.34
N PHE A 99 -4.33 29.77 -18.07
CA PHE A 99 -3.54 28.72 -18.72
C PHE A 99 -2.03 29.04 -18.62
N LYS A 100 -1.22 28.64 -19.58
CA LYS A 100 0.25 28.65 -19.56
C LYS A 100 0.87 29.96 -19.09
N LYS A 101 0.42 31.08 -19.63
CA LYS A 101 1.04 32.40 -19.38
C LYS A 101 0.98 32.76 -17.88
N GLU A 102 -0.20 32.66 -17.28
CA GLU A 102 -0.39 32.97 -15.88
C GLU A 102 0.33 31.95 -15.00
N ALA A 103 0.16 30.64 -15.28
CA ALA A 103 0.79 29.57 -14.50
C ALA A 103 2.32 29.78 -14.43
N ILE A 104 2.99 29.83 -15.57
CA ILE A 104 4.44 30.01 -15.66
C ILE A 104 4.89 31.32 -15.00
N SER A 105 4.14 32.42 -15.22
CA SER A 105 4.49 33.71 -14.61
C SER A 105 4.41 33.66 -13.07
N TRP A 106 3.42 32.99 -12.51
CA TRP A 106 3.28 32.87 -11.06
C TRP A 106 4.29 31.90 -10.47
N SER A 107 4.58 30.80 -11.15
CA SER A 107 5.65 29.88 -10.75
C SER A 107 7.01 30.59 -10.73
N TRP A 108 7.31 31.38 -11.78
CA TRP A 108 8.53 32.20 -11.82
C TRP A 108 8.59 33.24 -10.68
N GLU A 109 7.49 33.96 -10.44
CA GLU A 109 7.39 34.93 -9.35
C GLU A 109 7.64 34.28 -8.00
N PHE A 110 6.99 33.14 -7.74
CA PHE A 110 7.13 32.41 -6.47
C PHE A 110 8.56 31.91 -6.27
N LEU A 111 9.16 31.34 -7.30
CA LEU A 111 10.53 30.81 -7.24
C LEU A 111 11.58 31.91 -7.02
N THR A 112 11.47 33.04 -7.72
CA THR A 112 12.57 34.00 -7.84
C THR A 112 12.43 35.27 -7.00
N SER A 113 11.20 35.64 -6.59
CA SER A 113 10.99 36.82 -5.76
C SER A 113 11.60 36.62 -4.36
N PRO A 114 12.38 37.62 -3.85
CA PRO A 114 12.90 37.60 -2.48
C PRO A 114 11.81 37.54 -1.39
N GLU A 115 10.59 37.98 -1.71
CA GLU A 115 9.44 37.89 -0.81
C GLU A 115 9.04 36.45 -0.55
N TYR A 116 9.17 35.58 -1.58
CA TYR A 116 8.82 34.15 -1.51
C TYR A 116 10.07 33.28 -1.40
N LEU A 117 10.39 32.43 -2.37
CA LEU A 117 11.52 31.52 -2.28
C LEU A 117 12.87 32.22 -2.49
N GLY A 118 12.94 33.21 -3.36
CA GLY A 118 14.16 33.98 -3.62
C GLY A 118 15.31 33.15 -4.16
N LEU A 119 15.00 32.14 -4.98
CA LEU A 119 16.01 31.27 -5.59
C LEU A 119 16.84 32.02 -6.62
N ASP A 120 18.11 31.68 -6.73
CA ASP A 120 19.00 32.22 -7.73
C ASP A 120 18.60 31.76 -9.12
N LYS A 121 18.31 32.73 -10.00
CA LYS A 121 17.84 32.48 -11.36
C LYS A 121 18.84 31.68 -12.21
N ASP A 122 20.13 31.87 -11.98
CA ASP A 122 21.19 31.14 -12.68
C ASP A 122 21.32 29.68 -12.21
N ARG A 123 20.61 29.32 -11.14
CA ARG A 123 20.53 27.94 -10.63
C ARG A 123 19.19 27.26 -10.96
N LEU A 124 18.37 27.86 -11.80
CA LEU A 124 17.11 27.27 -12.25
C LEU A 124 17.25 26.74 -13.68
N ALA A 125 16.68 25.56 -13.92
CA ALA A 125 16.53 24.99 -15.26
C ALA A 125 15.08 24.56 -15.45
N PHE A 126 14.64 24.56 -16.70
CA PHE A 126 13.25 24.33 -17.08
C PHE A 126 13.19 23.31 -18.22
N THR A 127 12.13 22.51 -18.22
CA THR A 127 11.87 21.60 -19.32
C THR A 127 10.57 21.96 -20.01
N VAL A 128 10.44 21.59 -21.26
CA VAL A 128 9.21 21.75 -22.05
C VAL A 128 9.07 20.57 -23.02
N PHE A 129 7.85 20.23 -23.36
CA PHE A 129 7.56 19.08 -24.21
C PHE A 129 8.10 19.27 -25.64
N GLU A 130 8.88 18.29 -26.14
CA GLU A 130 9.47 18.37 -27.48
C GLU A 130 8.48 18.07 -28.62
N GLY A 131 7.29 17.55 -28.30
CA GLY A 131 6.26 17.16 -29.26
C GLY A 131 6.31 15.71 -29.66
N ASP A 132 5.13 15.17 -30.03
CA ASP A 132 4.95 13.86 -30.62
C ASP A 132 3.86 13.91 -31.72
N GLU A 133 3.44 12.75 -32.22
CA GLU A 133 2.38 12.63 -33.23
C GLU A 133 1.00 13.13 -32.76
N ASN A 134 0.76 13.17 -31.44
CA ASN A 134 -0.52 13.54 -30.84
C ASN A 134 -0.56 14.97 -30.33
N CYS A 135 0.60 15.54 -29.98
CA CYS A 135 0.69 16.88 -29.43
C CYS A 135 1.93 17.59 -29.98
N PRO A 136 1.77 18.83 -30.51
CA PRO A 136 2.90 19.57 -31.07
C PRO A 136 3.91 19.98 -30.00
N ARG A 137 5.14 20.28 -30.46
CA ARG A 137 6.21 20.85 -29.63
C ARG A 137 5.72 22.09 -28.89
N ASP A 138 6.00 22.19 -27.60
CA ASP A 138 5.54 23.30 -26.75
C ASP A 138 6.47 24.54 -26.85
N THR A 139 6.39 25.22 -27.98
CA THR A 139 7.10 26.48 -28.17
C THR A 139 6.49 27.63 -27.37
N GLU A 140 5.20 27.55 -27.02
CA GLU A 140 4.52 28.58 -26.22
C GLU A 140 5.12 28.66 -24.80
N SER A 141 5.25 27.55 -24.10
CA SER A 141 5.88 27.51 -22.76
C SER A 141 7.35 27.95 -22.83
N HIS A 142 8.09 27.50 -23.85
CA HIS A 142 9.47 27.94 -24.09
C HIS A 142 9.56 29.47 -24.22
N ASP A 143 8.73 30.06 -25.06
CA ASP A 143 8.76 31.50 -25.33
C ASP A 143 8.34 32.32 -24.08
N ILE A 144 7.43 31.79 -23.27
CA ILE A 144 7.08 32.42 -22.00
C ILE A 144 8.29 32.42 -21.06
N TRP A 145 8.98 31.29 -20.87
CA TRP A 145 10.20 31.22 -20.05
C TRP A 145 11.28 32.19 -20.55
N ARG A 146 11.50 32.24 -21.86
CA ARG A 146 12.41 33.21 -22.48
C ARG A 146 12.02 34.66 -22.16
N SER A 147 10.73 34.98 -22.22
CA SER A 147 10.21 36.31 -21.91
C SER A 147 10.42 36.73 -20.45
N MET A 148 10.55 35.75 -19.52
CA MET A 148 10.88 35.99 -18.12
C MET A 148 12.38 36.19 -17.87
N GLY A 149 13.21 36.03 -18.91
CA GLY A 149 14.66 36.24 -18.86
C GLY A 149 15.46 34.96 -18.59
N VAL A 150 14.85 33.78 -18.72
CA VAL A 150 15.57 32.50 -18.63
C VAL A 150 16.53 32.36 -19.81
N ALA A 151 17.77 31.95 -19.58
CA ALA A 151 18.77 31.70 -20.62
C ALA A 151 18.36 30.49 -21.49
N GLU A 152 18.74 30.52 -22.78
CA GLU A 152 18.36 29.48 -23.75
C GLU A 152 18.88 28.08 -23.33
N ASP A 153 20.09 28.03 -22.80
CA ASP A 153 20.77 26.81 -22.33
C ASP A 153 20.23 26.27 -20.99
N HIS A 154 19.26 26.95 -20.38
CA HIS A 154 18.53 26.54 -19.19
C HIS A 154 17.12 26.01 -19.50
N ILE A 155 16.70 25.98 -20.79
CA ILE A 155 15.43 25.43 -21.22
C ILE A 155 15.67 24.23 -22.12
N PHE A 156 15.14 23.08 -21.70
CA PHE A 156 15.36 21.80 -22.36
C PHE A 156 14.06 21.27 -22.95
N TYR A 157 14.09 20.91 -24.24
CA TYR A 157 13.01 20.16 -24.84
C TYR A 157 13.23 18.68 -24.58
N LEU A 158 12.27 18.03 -23.91
CA LEU A 158 12.35 16.63 -23.57
C LEU A 158 11.15 15.83 -24.10
N PRO A 159 11.33 14.54 -24.37
CA PRO A 159 10.29 13.68 -24.89
C PRO A 159 9.20 13.37 -23.86
N LYS A 160 8.18 12.64 -24.28
CA LYS A 160 6.97 12.32 -23.52
C LYS A 160 7.25 11.62 -22.19
N GLU A 161 8.31 10.85 -22.12
CA GLU A 161 8.74 10.15 -20.90
C GLU A 161 9.11 11.12 -19.76
N HIS A 162 9.42 12.38 -20.09
CA HIS A 162 9.86 13.42 -19.16
C HIS A 162 8.91 14.62 -19.07
N ASN A 163 8.25 14.99 -20.16
CA ASN A 163 7.40 16.19 -20.19
C ASN A 163 5.96 15.92 -20.62
N TRP A 164 5.39 14.87 -20.06
CA TRP A 164 3.96 14.56 -20.18
C TRP A 164 3.44 13.94 -18.89
N TRP A 165 2.42 14.53 -18.31
CA TRP A 165 1.81 14.01 -17.11
C TRP A 165 0.37 13.54 -17.33
N GLY A 166 0.01 12.46 -16.60
CA GLY A 166 -1.33 11.90 -16.59
C GLY A 166 -1.62 10.87 -17.70
N PRO A 167 -2.75 10.17 -17.55
CA PRO A 167 -3.66 10.25 -16.38
C PRO A 167 -3.08 9.59 -15.13
N ALA A 168 -3.62 9.91 -13.96
CA ALA A 168 -3.23 9.27 -12.68
C ALA A 168 -3.55 7.77 -12.65
N GLY A 169 -4.61 7.35 -13.36
CA GLY A 169 -5.00 5.97 -13.57
C GLY A 169 -4.83 5.52 -15.03
N ILE A 170 -5.67 4.59 -15.47
CA ILE A 170 -5.64 4.07 -16.86
C ILE A 170 -6.17 5.08 -17.85
N THR A 171 -7.19 5.85 -17.47
CA THR A 171 -7.89 6.87 -18.27
C THR A 171 -8.02 8.16 -17.48
N GLY A 172 -8.21 9.29 -18.16
CA GLY A 172 -8.44 10.58 -17.51
C GLY A 172 -7.68 11.75 -18.11
N PRO A 173 -7.73 12.92 -17.45
CA PRO A 173 -7.11 14.14 -17.94
C PRO A 173 -5.57 14.01 -17.93
N CYS A 174 -4.95 14.57 -18.98
CA CYS A 174 -3.50 14.52 -19.17
C CYS A 174 -3.06 15.65 -20.12
N GLY A 175 -1.76 15.88 -20.21
CA GLY A 175 -1.19 16.85 -21.13
C GLY A 175 0.30 17.04 -20.99
N PRO A 176 0.90 17.86 -21.87
CA PRO A 176 2.29 18.26 -21.76
C PRO A 176 2.50 19.11 -20.50
N ASP A 177 3.69 19.09 -20.00
CA ASP A 177 4.08 19.87 -18.83
C ASP A 177 5.38 20.66 -19.03
N THR A 178 5.68 21.48 -18.03
CA THR A 178 6.94 22.18 -17.88
C THR A 178 7.41 22.02 -16.44
N GLU A 179 8.56 21.39 -16.28
CA GLU A 179 9.14 21.13 -14.97
C GLU A 179 10.21 22.15 -14.62
N MET A 180 10.36 22.42 -13.34
CA MET A 180 11.30 23.38 -12.76
C MET A 180 12.31 22.67 -11.89
N PHE A 181 13.58 22.84 -12.19
CA PHE A 181 14.70 22.17 -11.55
C PHE A 181 15.63 23.14 -10.85
N ILE A 182 16.23 22.71 -9.75
CA ILE A 182 17.42 23.34 -9.18
C ILE A 182 18.67 22.65 -9.76
N ILE A 183 19.59 23.46 -10.26
CA ILE A 183 20.94 23.02 -10.63
C ILE A 183 21.75 22.89 -9.34
N THR A 184 22.09 21.66 -8.97
CA THR A 184 22.89 21.36 -7.76
C THR A 184 24.38 21.65 -8.00
N ASP A 185 25.19 21.52 -6.96
CA ASP A 185 26.64 21.73 -7.06
C ASP A 185 27.40 20.54 -7.71
N LYS A 186 26.67 19.53 -8.24
CA LYS A 186 27.29 18.42 -8.95
C LYS A 186 27.73 18.84 -10.35
N GLU A 187 28.92 18.39 -10.75
CA GLU A 187 29.42 18.60 -12.10
C GLU A 187 28.57 17.87 -13.15
N PRO A 188 28.49 18.40 -14.40
CA PRO A 188 27.82 17.71 -15.49
C PRO A 188 28.39 16.30 -15.70
N CYS A 189 27.52 15.29 -15.90
CA CYS A 189 27.94 13.91 -16.15
C CYS A 189 28.52 13.68 -17.57
N GLY A 190 28.42 14.68 -18.43
CA GLY A 190 28.93 14.67 -19.81
C GLY A 190 28.41 15.87 -20.61
N PRO A 191 28.77 15.95 -21.92
CA PRO A 191 28.38 17.08 -22.78
C PRO A 191 26.87 17.20 -23.02
N ASN A 192 26.12 16.12 -22.86
CA ASN A 192 24.66 16.08 -23.02
C ASN A 192 23.92 16.01 -21.67
N CYS A 193 24.56 16.47 -20.57
CA CYS A 193 23.92 16.48 -19.26
C CYS A 193 22.70 17.41 -19.27
N SER A 194 21.55 16.87 -18.92
CA SER A 194 20.25 17.56 -18.94
C SER A 194 19.37 17.11 -17.76
N PRO A 195 18.23 17.73 -17.52
CA PRO A 195 17.26 17.28 -16.53
C PRO A 195 16.77 15.82 -16.69
N ALA A 196 16.88 15.24 -17.89
CA ALA A 196 16.60 13.83 -18.14
C ALA A 196 17.65 12.87 -17.55
N CYS A 197 18.78 13.38 -17.04
CA CYS A 197 19.85 12.55 -16.48
C CYS A 197 19.59 12.22 -15.01
N SER A 198 19.82 10.97 -14.63
CA SER A 198 19.79 10.51 -13.23
C SER A 198 21.06 10.84 -12.42
N CYS A 199 21.95 11.69 -12.92
CA CYS A 199 23.23 12.04 -12.27
C CYS A 199 23.06 12.87 -10.98
N GLY A 200 21.87 13.45 -10.79
CA GLY A 200 21.53 14.29 -9.63
C GLY A 200 22.06 15.73 -9.73
N ARG A 201 22.48 16.20 -10.91
CA ARG A 201 22.79 17.60 -11.15
C ARG A 201 21.53 18.46 -11.15
N TYR A 202 20.45 17.95 -11.73
CA TYR A 202 19.16 18.60 -11.77
C TYR A 202 18.21 17.94 -10.78
N LEU A 203 17.67 18.72 -9.86
CA LEU A 203 16.69 18.27 -8.87
C LEU A 203 15.35 18.94 -9.17
N GLU A 204 14.39 18.18 -9.63
CA GLU A 204 13.02 18.65 -9.84
C GLU A 204 12.38 19.10 -8.52
N ILE A 205 11.80 20.30 -8.53
CA ILE A 205 11.09 20.87 -7.37
C ILE A 205 9.62 21.19 -7.66
N TRP A 206 9.25 21.50 -8.92
CA TRP A 206 7.89 21.87 -9.29
C TRP A 206 7.59 21.43 -10.72
N ASN A 207 6.32 21.09 -10.98
CA ASN A 207 5.82 20.77 -12.32
C ASN A 207 4.50 21.51 -12.59
N ASP A 208 4.39 22.21 -13.71
CA ASP A 208 3.16 22.83 -14.21
C ASP A 208 2.63 22.01 -15.39
N VAL A 209 1.51 21.32 -15.20
CA VAL A 209 0.87 20.45 -16.19
C VAL A 209 -0.26 21.18 -16.91
N PHE A 210 -0.22 21.17 -18.23
CA PHE A 210 -1.22 21.79 -19.10
C PHE A 210 -2.22 20.75 -19.60
N MET A 211 -3.20 20.44 -18.75
CA MET A 211 -4.19 19.41 -19.03
C MET A 211 -5.17 19.84 -20.11
N GLN A 212 -5.01 19.32 -21.30
CA GLN A 212 -5.82 19.62 -22.46
C GLN A 212 -6.36 18.38 -23.19
N TYR A 213 -6.02 17.19 -22.73
CA TYR A 213 -6.48 15.93 -23.31
C TYR A 213 -7.10 15.02 -22.24
N ASN A 214 -7.98 14.12 -22.72
CA ASN A 214 -8.52 13.00 -21.95
C ASN A 214 -8.09 11.72 -22.64
N LYS A 215 -7.26 10.91 -21.98
CA LYS A 215 -6.84 9.59 -22.47
C LYS A 215 -7.97 8.59 -22.28
N GLN A 216 -8.33 7.90 -23.37
CA GLN A 216 -9.36 6.88 -23.40
C GLN A 216 -8.79 5.48 -23.10
N ALA A 217 -9.67 4.52 -22.83
CA ALA A 217 -9.29 3.12 -22.55
C ALA A 217 -8.58 2.42 -23.73
N ASP A 218 -8.83 2.86 -24.96
CA ASP A 218 -8.17 2.38 -26.18
C ASP A 218 -6.81 3.06 -26.44
N GLY A 219 -6.39 3.97 -25.54
CA GLY A 219 -5.13 4.71 -25.63
C GLY A 219 -5.20 6.00 -26.45
N THR A 220 -6.34 6.35 -27.04
CA THR A 220 -6.51 7.60 -27.81
C THR A 220 -6.62 8.82 -26.89
N PHE A 221 -6.23 10.00 -27.41
CA PHE A 221 -6.29 11.27 -26.70
C PHE A 221 -7.37 12.16 -27.33
N ILE A 222 -8.39 12.51 -26.55
CA ILE A 222 -9.47 13.39 -26.97
C ILE A 222 -9.27 14.76 -26.30
N PRO A 223 -9.31 15.89 -27.03
CA PRO A 223 -9.22 17.21 -26.41
C PRO A 223 -10.31 17.42 -25.34
N LEU A 224 -9.93 17.98 -24.20
CA LEU A 224 -10.87 18.43 -23.17
C LEU A 224 -11.69 19.63 -23.66
N SER A 225 -12.90 19.79 -23.15
CA SER A 225 -13.77 20.94 -23.46
C SER A 225 -13.20 22.27 -22.98
N LYS A 226 -12.36 22.23 -21.94
CA LYS A 226 -11.62 23.35 -21.38
C LYS A 226 -10.18 22.95 -21.15
N LYS A 227 -9.27 23.89 -21.34
CA LYS A 227 -7.86 23.74 -20.95
C LYS A 227 -7.72 24.04 -19.47
N ASN A 228 -7.11 23.14 -18.74
CA ASN A 228 -6.90 23.25 -17.29
C ASN A 228 -5.40 23.35 -16.98
N VAL A 229 -5.10 23.86 -15.80
CA VAL A 229 -3.75 23.83 -15.22
C VAL A 229 -3.81 22.98 -13.96
N ASP A 230 -2.85 22.09 -13.81
CA ASP A 230 -2.54 21.35 -12.61
C ASP A 230 -1.07 21.60 -12.28
N THR A 231 -0.76 21.91 -11.03
CA THR A 231 0.64 22.07 -10.63
C THR A 231 0.95 21.27 -9.38
N GLY A 232 2.21 20.85 -9.25
CA GLY A 232 2.67 20.10 -8.10
C GLY A 232 4.11 20.43 -7.71
N MET A 233 4.29 21.10 -6.57
CA MET A 233 5.59 21.37 -5.95
C MET A 233 5.81 20.41 -4.77
N GLY A 234 6.91 19.66 -4.76
CA GLY A 234 7.28 18.80 -3.64
C GLY A 234 7.74 19.61 -2.44
N LEU A 235 7.00 19.57 -1.33
CA LEU A 235 7.31 20.36 -0.13
C LEU A 235 8.68 19.97 0.44
N GLU A 236 8.94 18.68 0.66
CA GLU A 236 10.18 18.19 1.29
C GLU A 236 11.42 18.51 0.45
N ARG A 237 11.32 18.37 -0.89
CA ARG A 237 12.41 18.73 -1.80
C ARG A 237 12.69 20.23 -1.76
N THR A 238 11.65 21.05 -1.81
CA THR A 238 11.76 22.51 -1.79
C THR A 238 12.37 23.01 -0.47
N ILE A 239 11.93 22.48 0.67
CA ILE A 239 12.53 22.81 1.98
C ILE A 239 14.01 22.39 2.03
N GLY A 240 14.36 21.22 1.49
CA GLY A 240 15.75 20.78 1.40
C GLY A 240 16.63 21.78 0.65
N VAL A 241 16.15 22.24 -0.51
CA VAL A 241 16.84 23.25 -1.32
C VAL A 241 16.98 24.58 -0.57
N LEU A 242 15.90 25.12 -0.02
CA LEU A 242 15.87 26.41 0.66
C LEU A 242 16.78 26.45 1.90
N THR A 243 16.84 25.35 2.64
CA THR A 243 17.63 25.23 3.86
C THR A 243 19.06 24.70 3.62
N GLY A 244 19.40 24.38 2.36
CA GLY A 244 20.72 23.88 1.97
C GLY A 244 21.03 22.49 2.50
N LYS A 245 20.01 21.66 2.67
CA LYS A 245 20.18 20.27 3.12
C LYS A 245 20.58 19.38 1.96
N LYS A 246 21.40 18.38 2.24
CA LYS A 246 21.87 17.42 1.23
C LYS A 246 20.83 16.36 0.90
N THR A 247 19.94 16.10 1.86
CA THR A 247 18.88 15.08 1.73
C THR A 247 17.58 15.60 2.32
N VAL A 248 16.45 15.08 1.85
CA VAL A 248 15.12 15.40 2.40
C VAL A 248 15.00 14.99 3.88
N TYR A 249 15.77 13.98 4.30
CA TYR A 249 15.78 13.46 5.67
C TYR A 249 16.45 14.41 6.69
N GLU A 250 17.19 15.43 6.24
CA GLU A 250 17.78 16.45 7.10
C GLU A 250 16.86 17.66 7.30
N THR A 251 15.67 17.65 6.70
CA THR A 251 14.67 18.71 6.84
C THR A 251 13.86 18.54 8.12
N ASP A 252 13.09 19.55 8.49
CA ASP A 252 12.19 19.53 9.64
C ASP A 252 11.06 18.48 9.51
N ALA A 253 10.77 18.02 8.29
CA ALA A 253 9.86 16.91 8.05
C ALA A 253 10.33 15.59 8.72
N PHE A 254 11.64 15.40 8.90
CA PHE A 254 12.22 14.17 9.41
C PHE A 254 13.04 14.31 10.68
N THR A 255 13.60 15.49 10.99
CA THR A 255 14.54 15.64 12.12
C THR A 255 13.98 15.15 13.45
N GLY A 256 12.70 15.39 13.76
CA GLY A 256 12.05 14.89 14.97
C GLY A 256 11.90 13.35 14.97
N ILE A 257 11.58 12.77 13.82
CA ILE A 257 11.45 11.33 13.64
C ILE A 257 12.81 10.65 13.80
N LEU A 258 13.84 11.15 13.12
CA LEU A 258 15.19 10.60 13.19
C LEU A 258 15.79 10.74 14.60
N ALA A 259 15.49 11.84 15.31
CA ALA A 259 15.89 12.00 16.72
C ALA A 259 15.28 10.92 17.62
N LYS A 260 13.99 10.57 17.41
CA LYS A 260 13.33 9.49 18.14
C LYS A 260 13.93 8.12 17.79
N ILE A 261 14.27 7.87 16.53
CA ILE A 261 14.98 6.64 16.12
C ILE A 261 16.34 6.56 16.81
N ALA A 262 17.10 7.67 16.85
CA ALA A 262 18.39 7.72 17.54
C ALA A 262 18.25 7.43 19.05
N GLU A 263 17.25 8.04 19.71
CA GLU A 263 16.94 7.79 21.12
C GLU A 263 16.67 6.32 21.41
N LEU A 264 15.85 5.67 20.56
CA LEU A 264 15.42 4.29 20.77
C LEU A 264 16.47 3.25 20.38
N SER A 265 17.32 3.54 19.40
CA SER A 265 18.33 2.61 18.89
C SER A 265 19.71 2.78 19.54
N GLY A 266 20.00 3.95 20.07
CA GLY A 266 21.34 4.31 20.54
C GLY A 266 22.35 4.62 19.42
N HIS A 267 21.92 4.59 18.14
CA HIS A 267 22.74 4.92 16.98
C HIS A 267 22.56 6.38 16.56
N THR A 268 23.50 6.89 15.77
CA THR A 268 23.44 8.27 15.23
C THR A 268 23.24 8.24 13.71
N TYR A 269 22.33 9.09 13.20
CA TYR A 269 22.14 9.26 11.75
C TYR A 269 23.45 9.70 11.10
N GLY A 270 23.88 9.02 10.04
CA GLY A 270 25.16 9.28 9.38
C GLY A 270 26.35 8.48 9.95
N GLU A 271 26.15 7.64 10.96
CA GLU A 271 27.20 6.83 11.60
C GLU A 271 27.86 5.84 10.61
N SER A 272 27.07 5.22 9.76
CA SER A 272 27.49 4.39 8.64
C SER A 272 26.41 4.39 7.55
N ASP A 273 26.75 3.91 6.35
CA ASP A 273 25.77 3.79 5.25
C ASP A 273 24.61 2.87 5.63
N ALA A 274 24.89 1.75 6.31
CA ALA A 274 23.86 0.80 6.73
C ALA A 274 22.92 1.41 7.78
N VAL A 275 23.46 2.11 8.79
CA VAL A 275 22.67 2.82 9.81
C VAL A 275 21.86 3.94 9.17
N THR A 276 22.49 4.73 8.29
CA THR A 276 21.83 5.83 7.58
C THR A 276 20.65 5.33 6.75
N LYS A 277 20.85 4.25 5.98
CA LYS A 277 19.78 3.59 5.21
C LYS A 277 18.65 3.12 6.13
N ALA A 278 18.97 2.47 7.23
CA ALA A 278 17.97 1.99 8.19
C ALA A 278 17.14 3.13 8.78
N PHE A 279 17.76 4.25 9.18
CA PHE A 279 17.08 5.43 9.68
C PHE A 279 16.09 6.01 8.67
N ARG A 280 16.51 6.12 7.41
CA ARG A 280 15.66 6.63 6.32
C ARG A 280 14.46 5.73 6.08
N ILE A 281 14.67 4.42 5.99
CA ILE A 281 13.60 3.44 5.79
C ILE A 281 12.60 3.47 6.95
N ILE A 282 13.08 3.42 8.20
CA ILE A 282 12.20 3.48 9.37
C ILE A 282 11.44 4.80 9.38
N GLY A 283 12.12 5.92 9.16
CA GLY A 283 11.50 7.25 9.19
C GLY A 283 10.42 7.43 8.15
N ASP A 284 10.71 7.10 6.89
CA ASP A 284 9.75 7.20 5.78
C ASP A 284 8.57 6.26 5.98
N HIS A 285 8.84 4.98 6.23
CA HIS A 285 7.79 3.97 6.31
C HIS A 285 6.88 4.17 7.53
N MET A 286 7.42 4.63 8.65
CA MET A 286 6.59 4.97 9.82
C MET A 286 5.76 6.21 9.57
N ARG A 287 6.30 7.23 8.86
CA ARG A 287 5.54 8.41 8.47
C ARG A 287 4.38 8.02 7.55
N THR A 288 4.64 7.27 6.50
CA THR A 288 3.63 6.79 5.56
C THR A 288 2.56 5.93 6.24
N SER A 289 2.98 4.96 7.06
CA SER A 289 2.06 4.09 7.79
C SER A 289 1.16 4.86 8.75
N THR A 290 1.69 5.89 9.41
CA THR A 290 0.92 6.75 10.32
C THR A 290 -0.14 7.55 9.56
N PHE A 291 0.18 8.08 8.37
CA PHE A 291 -0.79 8.80 7.54
C PHE A 291 -1.85 7.88 6.93
N ILE A 292 -1.50 6.66 6.52
CA ILE A 292 -2.50 5.69 6.03
C ILE A 292 -3.47 5.28 7.14
N LEU A 293 -2.96 4.97 8.32
CA LEU A 293 -3.78 4.57 9.46
C LEU A 293 -4.58 5.72 10.05
N GLY A 294 -4.01 6.92 10.06
CA GLY A 294 -4.61 8.12 10.64
C GLY A 294 -5.61 8.83 9.73
N ASP A 295 -5.69 8.45 8.45
CA ASP A 295 -6.71 8.96 7.54
C ASP A 295 -8.12 8.56 8.01
N ASP A 296 -9.13 9.41 7.77
CA ASP A 296 -10.52 9.11 8.16
C ASP A 296 -11.09 7.87 7.44
N ARG A 297 -10.50 7.48 6.32
CA ARG A 297 -10.76 6.24 5.60
C ARG A 297 -9.72 5.16 5.91
N GLY A 298 -8.94 5.33 6.95
CA GLY A 298 -7.80 4.50 7.29
C GLY A 298 -8.06 3.00 7.16
N VAL A 299 -7.08 2.30 6.64
CA VAL A 299 -7.15 0.86 6.40
C VAL A 299 -6.26 0.10 7.38
N SER A 300 -6.69 -1.09 7.78
CA SER A 300 -5.85 -1.98 8.61
C SER A 300 -4.88 -2.81 7.75
N PRO A 301 -3.72 -3.22 8.29
CA PRO A 301 -2.81 -4.14 7.61
C PRO A 301 -3.51 -5.44 7.20
N SER A 302 -3.44 -5.79 5.91
CA SER A 302 -4.12 -6.96 5.34
C SER A 302 -3.24 -7.69 4.31
N ASN A 303 -3.77 -8.68 3.60
CA ASN A 303 -3.09 -9.42 2.55
C ASN A 303 -3.39 -8.90 1.13
N THR A 304 -4.22 -7.88 1.00
CA THR A 304 -4.68 -7.34 -0.28
C THR A 304 -4.65 -5.81 -0.27
N ASP A 305 -4.56 -5.24 -1.46
CA ASP A 305 -4.77 -3.82 -1.74
C ASP A 305 -3.94 -2.86 -0.85
N GLN A 306 -4.52 -1.75 -0.42
CA GLN A 306 -3.88 -0.76 0.46
C GLN A 306 -3.33 -1.37 1.75
N GLY A 307 -4.07 -2.35 2.32
CA GLY A 307 -3.67 -3.01 3.55
C GLY A 307 -2.42 -3.89 3.38
N TYR A 308 -2.18 -4.43 2.18
CA TYR A 308 -0.93 -5.14 1.85
C TYR A 308 0.26 -4.19 1.82
N ILE A 309 0.12 -3.05 1.17
CA ILE A 309 1.16 -2.02 1.12
C ILE A 309 1.49 -1.54 2.53
N LEU A 310 0.48 -1.20 3.33
CA LEU A 310 0.66 -0.78 4.72
C LEU A 310 1.41 -1.86 5.54
N ARG A 311 1.03 -3.11 5.40
CA ARG A 311 1.72 -4.23 6.05
C ARG A 311 3.18 -4.34 5.60
N ARG A 312 3.45 -4.19 4.31
CA ARG A 312 4.81 -4.21 3.75
C ARG A 312 5.68 -3.12 4.37
N LEU A 313 5.17 -1.87 4.44
CA LEU A 313 5.87 -0.73 5.03
C LEU A 313 6.20 -0.98 6.52
N ILE A 314 5.20 -1.37 7.32
CA ILE A 314 5.40 -1.64 8.76
C ILE A 314 6.43 -2.76 8.95
N ARG A 315 6.33 -3.86 8.22
CA ARG A 315 7.24 -5.00 8.36
C ARG A 315 8.66 -4.66 7.93
N ARG A 316 8.83 -3.85 6.89
CA ARG A 316 10.15 -3.39 6.47
C ARG A 316 10.76 -2.48 7.55
N ALA A 317 9.99 -1.55 8.11
CA ALA A 317 10.44 -0.74 9.25
C ALA A 317 10.82 -1.60 10.48
N VAL A 318 10.01 -2.59 10.84
CA VAL A 318 10.30 -3.53 11.96
C VAL A 318 11.59 -4.30 11.73
N ARG A 319 11.85 -4.79 10.52
CA ARG A 319 13.10 -5.48 10.19
C ARG A 319 14.32 -4.60 10.43
N TYR A 320 14.33 -3.38 9.88
CA TYR A 320 15.44 -2.45 10.05
C TYR A 320 15.60 -1.97 11.50
N ALA A 321 14.49 -1.76 12.22
CA ALA A 321 14.53 -1.41 13.64
C ALA A 321 15.16 -2.53 14.50
N MET A 322 14.85 -3.79 14.21
CA MET A 322 15.49 -4.93 14.89
C MET A 322 16.99 -5.03 14.58
N GLN A 323 17.42 -4.70 13.35
CA GLN A 323 18.86 -4.63 13.01
C GLN A 323 19.58 -3.55 13.81
N LEU A 324 18.90 -2.43 14.12
CA LEU A 324 19.42 -1.37 14.98
C LEU A 324 19.25 -1.65 16.49
N GLY A 325 18.72 -2.81 16.89
CA GLY A 325 18.51 -3.16 18.29
C GLY A 325 17.41 -2.37 19.00
N MET A 326 16.47 -1.78 18.26
CA MET A 326 15.38 -1.00 18.85
C MET A 326 14.44 -1.88 19.69
N PRO A 327 13.87 -1.34 20.79
CA PRO A 327 12.96 -2.09 21.67
C PRO A 327 11.61 -2.37 21.00
N GLU A 328 10.88 -3.36 21.51
CA GLU A 328 9.48 -3.59 21.13
C GLU A 328 8.60 -2.36 21.49
N GLY A 329 7.62 -2.04 20.65
CA GLY A 329 6.76 -0.88 20.79
C GLY A 329 7.31 0.39 20.14
N PHE A 330 8.46 0.32 19.46
CA PHE A 330 9.07 1.47 18.81
C PHE A 330 8.16 2.13 17.77
N THR A 331 7.32 1.35 17.08
CA THR A 331 6.39 1.88 16.07
C THR A 331 5.42 2.91 16.68
N CYS A 332 4.89 2.61 17.86
CA CYS A 332 4.01 3.53 18.59
C CYS A 332 4.74 4.80 19.03
N GLU A 333 5.98 4.68 19.50
CA GLU A 333 6.75 5.85 19.95
C GLU A 333 7.10 6.79 18.79
N ILE A 334 7.46 6.25 17.62
CA ILE A 334 7.69 7.06 16.42
C ILE A 334 6.38 7.67 15.91
N ALA A 335 5.28 6.90 15.87
CA ALA A 335 3.98 7.41 15.42
C ALA A 335 3.48 8.58 16.28
N LYS A 336 3.70 8.56 17.60
CA LYS A 336 3.38 9.70 18.48
C LYS A 336 4.12 10.97 18.08
N VAL A 337 5.39 10.86 17.70
CA VAL A 337 6.17 12.01 17.20
C VAL A 337 5.55 12.54 15.92
N ILE A 338 5.23 11.65 14.96
CA ILE A 338 4.64 12.02 13.69
C ILE A 338 3.27 12.70 13.89
N ILE A 339 2.38 12.11 14.69
CA ILE A 339 1.07 12.68 15.01
C ILE A 339 1.23 14.07 15.61
N ASN A 340 2.12 14.24 16.59
CA ASN A 340 2.34 15.55 17.22
C ASN A 340 2.90 16.59 16.25
N GLN A 341 3.75 16.18 15.32
CA GLN A 341 4.35 17.07 14.31
C GLN A 341 3.32 17.56 13.28
N TYR A 342 2.35 16.71 12.92
CA TYR A 342 1.45 16.97 11.79
C TYR A 342 0.00 17.32 12.20
N LYS A 343 -0.40 17.17 13.45
CA LYS A 343 -1.79 17.36 13.91
C LYS A 343 -2.40 18.73 13.63
N GLU A 344 -1.57 19.79 13.57
CA GLU A 344 -2.03 21.14 13.23
C GLU A 344 -2.43 21.26 11.75
N ALA A 345 -1.67 20.60 10.86
CA ALA A 345 -1.95 20.58 9.43
C ALA A 345 -3.01 19.52 9.08
N TYR A 346 -3.03 18.41 9.79
CA TYR A 346 -3.86 17.23 9.54
C TYR A 346 -4.49 16.72 10.84
N PRO A 347 -5.59 17.37 11.31
CA PRO A 347 -6.22 17.05 12.60
C PRO A 347 -6.76 15.63 12.73
N GLU A 348 -7.01 14.95 11.59
CA GLU A 348 -7.44 13.55 11.57
C GLU A 348 -6.41 12.61 12.21
N LEU A 349 -5.12 12.94 12.18
CA LEU A 349 -4.08 12.13 12.81
C LEU A 349 -4.22 12.09 14.34
N GLU A 350 -4.58 13.21 14.97
CA GLU A 350 -4.84 13.26 16.41
C GLU A 350 -6.16 12.55 16.75
N ARG A 351 -7.21 12.81 15.98
CA ARG A 351 -8.53 12.19 16.14
C ARG A 351 -8.47 10.66 16.07
N ASN A 352 -7.71 10.12 15.13
CA ASN A 352 -7.60 8.69 14.87
C ASN A 352 -6.37 8.04 15.57
N SER A 353 -5.67 8.76 16.46
CA SER A 353 -4.42 8.32 17.09
C SER A 353 -4.54 6.99 17.82
N ALA A 354 -5.65 6.73 18.52
CA ALA A 354 -5.87 5.46 19.21
C ALA A 354 -5.87 4.27 18.24
N PHE A 355 -6.54 4.39 17.11
CA PHE A 355 -6.55 3.37 16.05
C PHE A 355 -5.15 3.16 15.44
N VAL A 356 -4.43 4.25 15.15
CA VAL A 356 -3.06 4.20 14.64
C VAL A 356 -2.16 3.38 15.56
N LEU A 357 -2.13 3.72 16.85
CA LEU A 357 -1.26 3.05 17.82
C LEU A 357 -1.65 1.58 18.04
N GLU A 358 -2.94 1.27 18.07
CA GLU A 358 -3.42 -0.12 18.18
C GLU A 358 -2.96 -0.96 16.99
N GLN A 359 -3.19 -0.49 15.75
CA GLN A 359 -2.86 -1.26 14.55
C GLN A 359 -1.35 -1.46 14.39
N LEU A 360 -0.54 -0.44 14.69
CA LEU A 360 0.92 -0.54 14.68
C LEU A 360 1.41 -1.56 15.71
N SER A 361 0.95 -1.47 16.95
CA SER A 361 1.32 -2.41 18.02
C SER A 361 0.96 -3.85 17.67
N LEU A 362 -0.23 -4.07 17.10
CA LEU A 362 -0.69 -5.40 16.69
C LEU A 362 0.17 -5.99 15.56
N GLU A 363 0.49 -5.21 14.51
CA GLU A 363 1.26 -5.71 13.37
C GLU A 363 2.74 -5.89 13.74
N GLU A 364 3.35 -4.97 14.50
CA GLU A 364 4.69 -5.12 15.05
C GLU A 364 4.83 -6.41 15.87
N GLY A 365 3.94 -6.61 16.87
CA GLY A 365 3.99 -7.77 17.74
C GLY A 365 3.72 -9.10 17.03
N ARG A 366 2.96 -9.09 15.92
CA ARG A 366 2.76 -10.28 15.07
C ARG A 366 4.02 -10.61 14.28
N PHE A 367 4.59 -9.62 13.65
CA PHE A 367 5.72 -9.82 12.76
C PHE A 367 7.02 -10.08 13.51
N ALA A 368 7.30 -9.39 14.61
CA ALA A 368 8.49 -9.60 15.43
C ALA A 368 8.64 -11.06 15.90
N ARG A 369 7.51 -11.76 16.17
CA ARG A 369 7.51 -13.17 16.54
C ARG A 369 7.94 -14.11 15.42
N THR A 370 7.57 -13.81 14.19
CA THR A 370 7.85 -14.66 13.02
C THR A 370 9.13 -14.27 12.28
N LEU A 371 9.58 -13.02 12.43
CA LEU A 371 10.75 -12.48 11.72
C LEU A 371 12.02 -13.30 12.00
N LYS A 372 12.38 -13.49 13.26
CA LYS A 372 13.58 -14.27 13.65
C LYS A 372 13.55 -15.72 13.13
N GLN A 373 12.35 -16.32 13.04
CA GLN A 373 12.21 -17.68 12.52
C GLN A 373 12.34 -17.69 11.00
N GLY A 374 11.76 -16.69 10.31
CA GLY A 374 11.86 -16.53 8.87
C GLY A 374 13.29 -16.25 8.42
N GLU A 375 14.02 -15.36 9.11
CA GLU A 375 15.45 -15.12 8.83
C GLU A 375 16.29 -16.39 9.03
N LYS A 376 16.06 -17.15 10.10
CA LYS A 376 16.75 -18.45 10.30
C LYS A 376 16.43 -19.45 9.18
N GLU A 377 15.21 -19.46 8.67
CA GLU A 377 14.84 -20.34 7.56
C GLU A 377 15.51 -19.88 6.26
N PHE A 378 15.53 -18.56 5.99
CA PHE A 378 16.27 -18.01 4.87
C PHE A 378 17.77 -18.34 4.96
N ASP A 379 18.40 -18.15 6.13
CA ASP A 379 19.80 -18.47 6.35
C ASP A 379 20.10 -19.96 6.13
N LYS A 380 19.20 -20.87 6.51
CA LYS A 380 19.35 -22.30 6.19
C LYS A 380 19.41 -22.55 4.69
N VAL A 381 18.50 -21.93 3.93
CA VAL A 381 18.49 -22.05 2.46
C VAL A 381 19.76 -21.46 1.88
N TYR A 382 20.16 -20.26 2.31
CA TYR A 382 21.39 -19.61 1.86
C TYR A 382 22.64 -20.44 2.18
N ASN A 383 22.76 -20.98 3.40
CA ASN A 383 23.89 -21.81 3.81
C ASN A 383 23.95 -23.11 3.01
N ASN A 384 22.80 -23.70 2.67
CA ASN A 384 22.74 -24.86 1.80
C ASN A 384 23.25 -24.52 0.39
N VAL A 385 22.83 -23.39 -0.17
CA VAL A 385 23.36 -22.88 -1.46
C VAL A 385 24.88 -22.71 -1.38
N LYS A 386 25.39 -22.06 -0.35
CA LYS A 386 26.83 -21.82 -0.15
C LYS A 386 27.62 -23.13 -0.03
N GLN A 387 27.12 -24.09 0.76
CA GLN A 387 27.76 -25.40 0.90
C GLN A 387 27.74 -26.18 -0.42
N THR A 388 26.64 -26.13 -1.14
CA THR A 388 26.52 -26.77 -2.45
C THR A 388 27.50 -26.16 -3.45
N LYS A 389 27.61 -24.82 -3.52
CA LYS A 389 28.61 -24.13 -4.37
C LYS A 389 30.03 -24.59 -4.06
N ALA A 390 30.43 -24.58 -2.78
CA ALA A 390 31.76 -25.01 -2.36
C ALA A 390 32.06 -26.48 -2.74
N LEU A 391 31.04 -27.36 -2.65
CA LEU A 391 31.16 -28.75 -3.10
C LEU A 391 31.39 -28.85 -4.63
N LEU A 392 30.61 -28.11 -5.41
CA LEU A 392 30.70 -28.07 -6.85
C LEU A 392 32.02 -27.44 -7.34
N GLU A 393 32.50 -26.39 -6.69
CA GLU A 393 33.80 -25.78 -6.92
C GLU A 393 34.94 -26.79 -6.70
N THR A 394 34.84 -27.63 -5.66
CA THR A 394 35.81 -28.70 -5.40
C THR A 394 35.86 -29.71 -6.56
N ILE A 395 34.68 -30.07 -7.10
CA ILE A 395 34.60 -30.96 -8.27
C ILE A 395 35.24 -30.30 -9.52
N LEU A 396 34.96 -29.01 -9.75
CA LEU A 396 35.53 -28.27 -10.89
C LEU A 396 37.05 -28.13 -10.81
N ALA A 397 37.59 -28.01 -9.61
CA ALA A 397 39.02 -27.85 -9.36
C ALA A 397 39.83 -29.19 -9.47
N ALA A 398 39.14 -30.35 -9.49
CA ALA A 398 39.79 -31.64 -9.56
C ALA A 398 40.35 -31.93 -10.97
N ASP A 399 41.51 -32.58 -11.05
CA ASP A 399 42.11 -33.03 -12.32
C ASP A 399 41.22 -34.06 -13.01
N ASP A 400 40.68 -35.04 -12.26
CA ASP A 400 39.65 -35.96 -12.71
C ASP A 400 38.31 -35.65 -12.00
N LYS A 401 37.48 -34.87 -12.71
CA LYS A 401 36.19 -34.40 -12.17
C LYS A 401 35.22 -35.56 -11.96
N ALA A 402 35.25 -36.58 -12.84
CA ALA A 402 34.34 -37.71 -12.71
C ALA A 402 34.69 -38.59 -11.50
N ALA A 403 35.98 -38.86 -11.26
CA ALA A 403 36.43 -39.61 -10.09
C ALA A 403 36.09 -38.83 -8.79
N CYS A 404 36.35 -37.55 -8.77
CA CYS A 404 36.04 -36.69 -7.61
C CYS A 404 34.53 -36.66 -7.30
N ALA A 405 33.68 -36.45 -8.31
CA ALA A 405 32.23 -36.40 -8.13
C ALA A 405 31.67 -37.77 -7.67
N LYS A 406 32.22 -38.87 -8.18
CA LYS A 406 31.85 -40.23 -7.79
C LYS A 406 32.22 -40.51 -6.33
N GLU A 407 33.45 -40.17 -5.89
CA GLU A 407 33.86 -40.29 -4.50
C GLU A 407 32.94 -39.48 -3.56
N MET A 408 32.58 -38.28 -3.98
CA MET A 408 31.64 -37.45 -3.21
C MET A 408 30.22 -38.02 -3.14
N ALA A 409 29.76 -38.67 -4.20
CA ALA A 409 28.48 -39.39 -4.20
C ALA A 409 28.51 -40.62 -3.29
N ASP A 410 29.55 -41.44 -3.40
CA ASP A 410 29.74 -42.65 -2.59
C ASP A 410 29.88 -42.32 -1.10
N SER A 411 30.56 -41.24 -0.77
CA SER A 411 30.69 -40.73 0.60
C SER A 411 29.45 -39.95 1.10
N LYS A 412 28.38 -39.85 0.31
CA LYS A 412 27.13 -39.11 0.58
C LYS A 412 27.34 -37.61 0.81
N LYS A 413 28.46 -37.04 0.43
CA LYS A 413 28.68 -35.58 0.37
C LYS A 413 27.85 -34.96 -0.75
N LEU A 414 27.86 -35.57 -1.93
CA LEU A 414 26.96 -35.25 -3.04
C LEU A 414 25.70 -36.13 -2.92
N ARG A 415 24.63 -35.55 -2.36
CA ARG A 415 23.37 -36.29 -2.13
C ARG A 415 22.53 -36.37 -3.39
N PRO A 416 21.93 -37.53 -3.70
CA PRO A 416 21.00 -37.65 -4.81
C PRO A 416 19.80 -36.72 -4.66
N SER A 417 19.57 -35.90 -5.69
CA SER A 417 18.38 -35.07 -5.84
C SER A 417 18.17 -34.85 -7.35
N PRO A 418 16.99 -34.48 -7.80
CA PRO A 418 16.75 -34.21 -9.23
C PRO A 418 17.82 -33.30 -9.86
N ASP A 419 18.25 -32.28 -9.12
CA ASP A 419 19.26 -31.31 -9.61
C ASP A 419 20.71 -31.84 -9.58
N MET A 420 21.00 -32.87 -8.77
CA MET A 420 22.33 -33.46 -8.65
C MET A 420 22.49 -34.75 -9.46
N MET A 421 21.38 -35.41 -9.88
CA MET A 421 21.42 -36.62 -10.67
C MET A 421 22.24 -36.50 -11.96
N PRO A 422 22.15 -35.40 -12.75
CA PRO A 422 22.99 -35.26 -13.94
C PRO A 422 24.49 -35.34 -13.67
N ILE A 423 24.93 -34.80 -12.50
CA ILE A 423 26.35 -34.84 -12.09
C ILE A 423 26.72 -36.28 -11.66
N ILE A 424 25.86 -36.92 -10.88
CA ILE A 424 26.07 -38.30 -10.38
C ILE A 424 26.08 -39.29 -11.52
N ASP A 425 25.17 -39.19 -12.50
CA ASP A 425 25.07 -40.07 -13.65
C ASP A 425 26.30 -39.93 -14.55
N ALA A 426 26.73 -38.69 -14.84
CA ALA A 426 27.95 -38.43 -15.58
C ALA A 426 29.21 -38.97 -14.87
N ALA A 427 29.30 -38.82 -13.55
CA ALA A 427 30.36 -39.35 -12.71
C ALA A 427 30.40 -40.87 -12.72
N ASN A 428 29.27 -41.55 -12.66
CA ASN A 428 29.16 -43.00 -12.75
C ASN A 428 29.61 -43.55 -14.10
N ASN A 429 29.44 -42.76 -15.18
CA ASN A 429 29.90 -43.09 -16.51
C ASN A 429 31.39 -42.73 -16.76
N GLY A 430 32.07 -42.11 -15.80
CA GLY A 430 33.47 -41.70 -15.92
C GLY A 430 33.71 -40.55 -16.90
N ASP A 431 32.66 -39.76 -17.20
CA ASP A 431 32.72 -38.65 -18.18
C ASP A 431 32.97 -37.32 -17.48
N SER A 432 34.25 -36.94 -17.35
CA SER A 432 34.66 -35.67 -16.72
C SER A 432 34.15 -34.43 -17.46
N ALA A 433 33.95 -34.48 -18.78
CA ALA A 433 33.43 -33.33 -19.54
C ALA A 433 31.92 -33.15 -19.28
N ALA A 434 31.17 -34.27 -19.24
CA ALA A 434 29.75 -34.23 -18.88
C ALA A 434 29.55 -33.78 -17.41
N VAL A 435 30.41 -34.20 -16.48
CA VAL A 435 30.40 -33.72 -15.10
C VAL A 435 30.62 -32.21 -15.05
N GLU A 436 31.63 -31.69 -15.76
CA GLU A 436 31.89 -30.25 -15.78
C GLU A 436 30.70 -29.45 -16.33
N ALA A 437 30.10 -29.91 -17.42
CA ALA A 437 28.92 -29.28 -18.01
C ALA A 437 27.73 -29.27 -17.01
N ALA A 438 27.45 -30.40 -16.36
CA ALA A 438 26.38 -30.54 -15.38
C ALA A 438 26.61 -29.69 -14.11
N VAL A 439 27.85 -29.63 -13.63
CA VAL A 439 28.26 -28.80 -12.50
C VAL A 439 28.08 -27.32 -12.83
N ASN A 440 28.54 -26.85 -14.00
CA ASN A 440 28.38 -25.46 -14.42
C ASN A 440 26.90 -25.07 -14.57
N ALA A 441 26.08 -25.96 -15.14
CA ALA A 441 24.63 -25.73 -15.21
C ALA A 441 23.99 -25.61 -13.81
N ARG A 442 24.39 -26.47 -12.87
CA ARG A 442 23.91 -26.41 -11.48
C ARG A 442 24.40 -25.15 -10.78
N MET A 443 25.66 -24.76 -10.93
CA MET A 443 26.20 -23.53 -10.35
C MET A 443 25.41 -22.31 -10.77
N ALA A 444 25.08 -22.16 -12.06
CA ALA A 444 24.28 -21.07 -12.57
C ALA A 444 22.86 -21.02 -11.95
N SER A 445 22.27 -22.19 -11.66
CA SER A 445 20.95 -22.25 -11.00
C SER A 445 20.97 -21.91 -9.50
N LEU A 446 22.14 -22.01 -8.84
CA LEU A 446 22.29 -21.71 -7.41
C LEU A 446 22.33 -20.21 -7.09
N ASP A 447 22.45 -19.36 -8.11
CA ASP A 447 22.36 -17.89 -7.91
C ASP A 447 20.92 -17.41 -7.77
N VAL A 448 19.95 -18.31 -7.92
CA VAL A 448 18.52 -18.00 -7.85
C VAL A 448 17.86 -18.81 -6.74
N LEU A 449 17.25 -18.12 -5.77
CA LEU A 449 16.37 -18.71 -4.76
C LEU A 449 15.07 -19.15 -5.44
N ASP A 450 14.71 -20.43 -5.31
CA ASP A 450 13.50 -20.97 -5.92
C ASP A 450 12.21 -20.36 -5.33
N GLY A 451 11.17 -20.27 -6.17
CA GLY A 451 9.89 -19.67 -5.78
C GLY A 451 9.16 -20.44 -4.68
N ARG A 452 9.43 -21.75 -4.51
CA ARG A 452 8.87 -22.55 -3.41
C ARG A 452 9.41 -22.08 -2.05
N SER A 453 10.72 -21.84 -1.98
CA SER A 453 11.37 -21.34 -0.76
C SER A 453 10.89 -19.91 -0.44
N ALA A 454 10.77 -19.06 -1.46
CA ALA A 454 10.22 -17.72 -1.32
C ALA A 454 8.74 -17.75 -0.87
N PHE A 455 7.93 -18.65 -1.44
CA PHE A 455 6.54 -18.81 -1.06
C PHE A 455 6.37 -19.33 0.38
N LYS A 456 7.25 -20.24 0.84
CA LYS A 456 7.26 -20.69 2.24
C LYS A 456 7.54 -19.54 3.22
N LEU A 457 8.46 -18.63 2.86
CA LEU A 457 8.74 -17.44 3.68
C LEU A 457 7.51 -16.51 3.74
N TYR A 458 6.79 -16.37 2.64
CA TYR A 458 5.56 -15.58 2.57
C TYR A 458 4.43 -16.22 3.40
N ASP A 459 4.08 -17.46 3.12
CA ASP A 459 2.91 -18.14 3.68
C ASP A 459 3.07 -18.46 5.18
N THR A 460 4.23 -18.98 5.57
CA THR A 460 4.49 -19.45 6.93
C THR A 460 5.00 -18.37 7.87
N PHE A 461 5.87 -17.47 7.38
CA PHE A 461 6.55 -16.47 8.21
C PHE A 461 6.06 -15.05 7.92
N GLY A 462 5.20 -14.87 6.91
CA GLY A 462 4.61 -13.57 6.58
C GLY A 462 5.60 -12.60 5.96
N PHE A 463 6.66 -13.06 5.30
CA PHE A 463 7.59 -12.20 4.57
C PHE A 463 6.94 -11.75 3.26
N PRO A 464 6.72 -10.47 3.03
CA PRO A 464 6.41 -9.97 1.68
C PRO A 464 7.48 -10.46 0.69
N ILE A 465 7.08 -10.75 -0.54
CA ILE A 465 8.05 -11.25 -1.55
C ILE A 465 9.19 -10.28 -1.78
N GLU A 466 8.91 -8.98 -1.73
CA GLU A 466 9.89 -7.92 -1.89
C GLU A 466 10.94 -7.96 -0.76
N MET A 467 10.54 -8.25 0.47
CA MET A 467 11.48 -8.44 1.58
C MET A 467 12.37 -9.66 1.38
N THR A 468 11.82 -10.75 0.83
CA THR A 468 12.59 -11.94 0.47
C THR A 468 13.59 -11.63 -0.65
N MET A 469 13.19 -10.81 -1.64
CA MET A 469 14.06 -10.35 -2.71
C MET A 469 15.19 -9.43 -2.16
N GLU A 470 14.89 -8.54 -1.23
CA GLU A 470 15.88 -7.69 -0.56
C GLU A 470 16.91 -8.53 0.22
N LEU A 471 16.44 -9.50 1.03
CA LEU A 471 17.32 -10.44 1.74
C LEU A 471 18.21 -11.25 0.79
N ALA A 472 17.65 -11.73 -0.32
CA ALA A 472 18.39 -12.48 -1.33
C ALA A 472 19.46 -11.59 -1.98
N ALA A 473 19.13 -10.37 -2.36
CA ALA A 473 20.06 -9.41 -2.96
C ALA A 473 21.23 -9.05 -2.01
N GLU A 474 20.97 -8.88 -0.70
CA GLU A 474 22.00 -8.68 0.33
C GLU A 474 23.03 -9.84 0.37
N LYS A 475 22.62 -11.04 -0.03
CA LYS A 475 23.46 -12.24 -0.09
C LYS A 475 23.97 -12.56 -1.50
N GLY A 476 23.73 -11.66 -2.47
CA GLY A 476 24.14 -11.86 -3.88
C GLY A 476 23.29 -12.89 -4.64
N LEU A 477 22.09 -13.20 -4.16
CA LEU A 477 21.14 -14.09 -4.83
C LEU A 477 20.02 -13.29 -5.52
N LYS A 478 19.42 -13.88 -6.55
CA LYS A 478 18.14 -13.46 -7.14
C LYS A 478 17.02 -14.35 -6.60
N VAL A 479 15.77 -13.97 -6.85
CA VAL A 479 14.60 -14.80 -6.51
C VAL A 479 13.84 -15.12 -7.78
N ASP A 480 13.41 -16.38 -7.93
CA ASP A 480 12.49 -16.79 -9.00
C ASP A 480 11.07 -16.28 -8.64
N LYS A 481 10.84 -15.02 -9.02
CA LYS A 481 9.55 -14.36 -8.79
C LYS A 481 8.44 -15.00 -9.62
N ALA A 482 8.74 -15.53 -10.80
CA ALA A 482 7.73 -16.14 -11.66
C ALA A 482 7.17 -17.43 -11.04
N ASP A 483 8.03 -18.32 -10.51
CA ASP A 483 7.58 -19.51 -9.76
C ASP A 483 6.85 -19.13 -8.46
N PHE A 484 7.29 -18.06 -7.77
CA PHE A 484 6.58 -17.54 -6.62
C PHE A 484 5.16 -17.06 -6.99
N ASP A 485 5.02 -16.25 -8.04
CA ASP A 485 3.74 -15.68 -8.48
C ASP A 485 2.76 -16.80 -8.91
N GLU A 486 3.25 -17.85 -9.59
CA GLU A 486 2.44 -19.02 -9.94
C GLU A 486 1.91 -19.76 -8.69
N ARG A 487 2.77 -19.97 -7.69
CA ARG A 487 2.37 -20.60 -6.41
C ARG A 487 1.39 -19.73 -5.62
N PHE A 488 1.64 -18.43 -5.59
CA PHE A 488 0.77 -17.46 -4.95
C PHE A 488 -0.62 -17.44 -5.60
N LYS A 489 -0.68 -17.44 -6.93
CA LYS A 489 -1.93 -17.52 -7.68
C LYS A 489 -2.69 -18.82 -7.40
N LYS A 490 -2.01 -19.97 -7.41
CA LYS A 490 -2.62 -21.26 -7.05
C LYS A 490 -3.16 -21.25 -5.61
N HIS A 491 -2.43 -20.65 -4.68
CA HIS A 491 -2.88 -20.53 -3.30
C HIS A 491 -4.12 -19.62 -3.19
N GLN A 492 -4.15 -18.50 -3.93
CA GLN A 492 -5.32 -17.63 -4.01
C GLN A 492 -6.53 -18.36 -4.62
N GLU A 493 -6.34 -19.07 -5.73
CA GLU A 493 -7.39 -19.86 -6.39
C GLU A 493 -7.97 -20.94 -5.46
N LEU A 494 -7.12 -21.66 -4.73
CA LEU A 494 -7.54 -22.63 -3.71
C LEU A 494 -8.30 -21.95 -2.55
N SER A 495 -7.85 -20.76 -2.13
CA SER A 495 -8.56 -19.95 -1.14
C SER A 495 -9.90 -19.43 -1.68
N HIS A 496 -9.95 -18.98 -2.96
CA HIS A 496 -11.18 -18.56 -3.62
C HIS A 496 -12.12 -19.73 -3.88
N GLN A 497 -11.65 -20.86 -4.38
CA GLN A 497 -12.47 -22.07 -4.53
C GLN A 497 -12.99 -22.55 -3.17
N GLY A 498 -12.19 -22.47 -2.11
CA GLY A 498 -12.65 -22.68 -0.75
C GLY A 498 -13.64 -21.61 -0.26
N ALA A 499 -13.58 -20.40 -0.80
CA ALA A 499 -14.51 -19.29 -0.52
C ALA A 499 -15.76 -19.36 -1.41
N ASP A 500 -15.62 -19.64 -2.71
CA ASP A 500 -16.74 -19.75 -3.65
C ASP A 500 -17.63 -20.96 -3.37
N GLN A 501 -17.06 -22.07 -2.91
CA GLN A 501 -17.85 -23.16 -2.30
C GLN A 501 -18.52 -22.73 -0.98
N LYS A 502 -18.02 -21.67 -0.30
CA LYS A 502 -18.59 -21.08 0.91
C LYS A 502 -19.56 -19.92 0.66
N PHE A 503 -19.60 -19.34 -0.54
CA PHE A 503 -20.33 -18.07 -0.82
C PHE A 503 -21.69 -18.25 -1.52
N LYS A 504 -22.39 -19.37 -1.32
CA LYS A 504 -23.86 -19.44 -1.52
C LYS A 504 -24.58 -19.19 -0.20
N GLY A 505 -24.47 -17.98 0.36
CA GLY A 505 -25.13 -17.61 1.62
C GLY A 505 -24.53 -18.26 2.89
N GLY A 506 -23.33 -18.84 2.83
CA GLY A 506 -22.70 -19.52 3.98
C GLY A 506 -23.25 -20.93 4.24
N LEU A 507 -24.16 -21.42 3.42
CA LEU A 507 -24.83 -22.73 3.53
C LEU A 507 -24.07 -23.79 2.71
N ALA A 508 -23.82 -24.95 3.32
CA ALA A 508 -23.21 -26.08 2.61
C ALA A 508 -24.17 -26.72 1.60
N ASP A 509 -25.47 -26.74 1.94
CA ASP A 509 -26.58 -27.25 1.12
C ASP A 509 -27.89 -26.56 1.52
N HIS A 510 -29.03 -27.03 1.02
CA HIS A 510 -30.38 -26.55 1.35
C HIS A 510 -31.20 -27.59 2.14
N SER A 511 -30.52 -28.43 2.93
CA SER A 511 -31.21 -29.38 3.79
C SER A 511 -32.03 -28.68 4.89
N GLU A 512 -32.94 -29.41 5.52
CA GLU A 512 -33.75 -28.88 6.61
C GLU A 512 -32.87 -28.46 7.80
N GLU A 513 -31.81 -29.21 8.09
CA GLU A 513 -30.86 -28.93 9.17
C GLU A 513 -30.07 -27.62 8.90
N THR A 514 -29.55 -27.45 7.68
CA THR A 514 -28.86 -26.21 7.30
C THR A 514 -29.78 -25.00 7.29
N THR A 515 -31.02 -25.17 6.88
CA THR A 515 -32.05 -24.12 6.89
C THR A 515 -32.38 -23.67 8.31
N LYS A 516 -32.53 -24.61 9.26
CA LYS A 516 -32.73 -24.32 10.69
C LYS A 516 -31.52 -23.60 11.29
N LEU A 517 -30.31 -24.10 11.05
CA LEU A 517 -29.08 -23.46 11.53
C LEU A 517 -28.85 -22.07 10.92
N HIS A 518 -29.33 -21.83 9.69
CA HIS A 518 -29.30 -20.51 9.09
C HIS A 518 -30.22 -19.52 9.80
N THR A 519 -31.41 -19.95 10.15
CA THR A 519 -32.36 -19.16 10.94
C THR A 519 -31.78 -18.87 12.34
N ALA A 520 -31.16 -19.86 12.99
CA ALA A 520 -30.48 -19.68 14.27
C ALA A 520 -29.28 -18.69 14.17
N THR A 521 -28.64 -18.58 13.00
CA THR A 521 -27.54 -17.63 12.79
C THR A 521 -28.01 -16.16 12.89
N HIS A 522 -29.21 -15.85 12.36
CA HIS A 522 -29.78 -14.50 12.47
C HIS A 522 -30.18 -14.18 13.93
N LEU A 523 -30.75 -15.14 14.65
CA LEU A 523 -31.03 -14.98 16.09
C LEU A 523 -29.76 -14.79 16.90
N LEU A 524 -28.69 -15.53 16.58
CA LEU A 524 -27.37 -15.38 17.20
C LEU A 524 -26.79 -13.99 16.95
N HIS A 525 -26.86 -13.49 15.72
CA HIS A 525 -26.37 -12.15 15.37
C HIS A 525 -27.09 -11.06 16.15
N ALA A 526 -28.42 -11.13 16.20
CA ALA A 526 -29.23 -10.18 16.96
C ALA A 526 -28.94 -10.25 18.49
N ALA A 527 -28.79 -11.46 19.04
CA ALA A 527 -28.44 -11.65 20.46
C ALA A 527 -27.05 -11.10 20.80
N LEU A 528 -26.06 -11.33 19.92
CA LEU A 528 -24.71 -10.77 20.07
C LEU A 528 -24.73 -9.24 20.08
N ARG A 529 -25.44 -8.60 19.14
CA ARG A 529 -25.60 -7.15 19.12
C ARG A 529 -26.28 -6.60 20.39
N LYS A 530 -27.26 -7.30 20.91
CA LYS A 530 -27.97 -6.91 22.13
C LYS A 530 -27.09 -7.02 23.38
N VAL A 531 -26.18 -7.99 23.45
CA VAL A 531 -25.31 -8.24 24.62
C VAL A 531 -24.00 -7.47 24.55
N LEU A 532 -23.38 -7.41 23.36
CA LEU A 532 -22.03 -6.89 23.18
C LEU A 532 -21.99 -5.48 22.58
N GLY A 533 -23.09 -4.99 21.99
CA GLY A 533 -23.17 -3.67 21.37
C GLY A 533 -23.46 -3.68 19.88
N GLU A 534 -23.90 -2.53 19.36
CA GLU A 534 -24.29 -2.39 17.94
C GLU A 534 -23.10 -2.45 16.97
N GLU A 535 -21.87 -2.31 17.44
CA GLU A 535 -20.62 -2.46 16.69
C GLU A 535 -20.34 -3.89 16.26
N VAL A 536 -21.13 -4.86 16.74
CA VAL A 536 -21.04 -6.26 16.29
C VAL A 536 -21.60 -6.40 14.89
N HIS A 537 -20.72 -6.71 13.93
CA HIS A 537 -21.08 -6.98 12.53
C HIS A 537 -20.60 -8.36 12.12
N GLN A 538 -21.41 -9.07 11.33
CA GLN A 538 -20.99 -10.34 10.74
C GLN A 538 -19.84 -10.13 9.76
N LYS A 539 -18.76 -10.92 9.89
CA LYS A 539 -17.64 -10.99 8.93
C LYS A 539 -17.66 -12.26 8.09
N GLY A 540 -18.38 -13.28 8.52
CA GLY A 540 -18.54 -14.51 7.77
C GLY A 540 -19.39 -15.52 8.52
N SER A 541 -19.94 -16.49 7.78
CA SER A 541 -20.63 -17.65 8.33
C SER A 541 -20.28 -18.91 7.54
N ASN A 542 -20.40 -20.06 8.17
CA ASN A 542 -20.32 -21.36 7.50
C ASN A 542 -21.25 -22.32 8.23
N ILE A 543 -22.28 -22.79 7.52
CA ILE A 543 -23.36 -23.60 8.06
C ILE A 543 -23.35 -24.94 7.33
N THR A 544 -23.24 -26.01 8.09
CA THR A 544 -23.32 -27.41 7.65
C THR A 544 -24.48 -28.07 8.40
N ALA A 545 -24.91 -29.24 8.00
CA ALA A 545 -25.95 -29.99 8.72
C ALA A 545 -25.59 -30.26 10.20
N GLU A 546 -24.30 -30.26 10.57
CA GLU A 546 -23.81 -30.60 11.89
C GLU A 546 -23.68 -29.39 12.82
N ARG A 547 -23.35 -28.19 12.26
CA ARG A 547 -23.05 -27.00 13.05
C ARG A 547 -23.14 -25.70 12.24
N LEU A 548 -23.29 -24.58 12.93
CA LEU A 548 -22.98 -23.25 12.41
C LEU A 548 -21.65 -22.74 12.94
N ARG A 549 -20.96 -21.93 12.12
CA ARG A 549 -19.84 -21.08 12.48
C ARG A 549 -20.21 -19.65 12.14
N PHE A 550 -20.03 -18.73 13.08
CA PHE A 550 -20.33 -17.32 12.93
C PHE A 550 -19.11 -16.49 13.32
N ASP A 551 -18.59 -15.70 12.39
CA ASP A 551 -17.46 -14.80 12.58
C ASP A 551 -18.00 -13.36 12.66
N PHE A 552 -17.60 -12.60 13.69
CA PHE A 552 -18.14 -11.26 13.95
C PHE A 552 -17.07 -10.31 14.50
N THR A 553 -17.27 -8.98 14.28
CA THR A 553 -16.38 -7.95 14.83
C THR A 553 -16.57 -7.84 16.33
N PHE A 554 -15.45 -8.03 17.08
CA PHE A 554 -15.39 -7.74 18.51
C PHE A 554 -13.93 -7.73 18.99
N GLY A 555 -13.51 -6.67 19.68
CA GLY A 555 -12.11 -6.39 19.98
C GLY A 555 -11.49 -7.25 21.09
N ARG A 556 -12.30 -7.90 21.92
CA ARG A 556 -11.84 -8.73 23.06
C ARG A 556 -12.48 -10.12 23.05
N LYS A 557 -12.00 -10.98 23.93
CA LYS A 557 -12.65 -12.28 24.20
C LYS A 557 -14.03 -12.05 24.80
N VAL A 558 -15.04 -12.78 24.34
CA VAL A 558 -16.38 -12.80 24.94
C VAL A 558 -16.32 -13.57 26.25
N THR A 559 -16.88 -13.00 27.31
CA THR A 559 -16.84 -13.67 28.63
C THR A 559 -17.82 -14.82 28.70
N PRO A 560 -17.62 -15.78 29.61
CA PRO A 560 -18.57 -16.89 29.80
C PRO A 560 -20.00 -16.43 30.14
N GLU A 561 -20.13 -15.35 30.91
CA GLU A 561 -21.41 -14.75 31.30
C GLU A 561 -22.13 -14.15 30.10
N GLU A 562 -21.39 -13.42 29.24
CA GLU A 562 -21.91 -12.87 28.00
C GLU A 562 -22.36 -13.99 27.04
N LEU A 563 -21.57 -15.07 26.90
CA LEU A 563 -21.95 -16.24 26.08
C LEU A 563 -23.22 -16.92 26.59
N GLN A 564 -23.36 -17.10 27.90
CA GLN A 564 -24.57 -17.63 28.51
C GLN A 564 -25.78 -16.72 28.25
N GLN A 565 -25.61 -15.41 28.32
CA GLN A 565 -26.67 -14.45 28.03
C GLN A 565 -27.08 -14.47 26.57
N VAL A 566 -26.12 -14.59 25.65
CA VAL A 566 -26.39 -14.74 24.21
C VAL A 566 -27.15 -16.02 23.92
N GLU A 567 -26.68 -17.16 24.46
CA GLU A 567 -27.34 -18.47 24.31
C GLU A 567 -28.78 -18.45 24.86
N LYS A 568 -28.98 -17.83 26.04
CA LYS A 568 -30.29 -17.64 26.62
C LYS A 568 -31.24 -16.84 25.72
N LEU A 569 -30.79 -15.69 25.18
CA LEU A 569 -31.59 -14.86 24.30
C LEU A 569 -31.99 -15.55 23.01
N VAL A 570 -31.10 -16.35 22.42
CA VAL A 570 -31.41 -17.17 21.25
C VAL A 570 -32.49 -18.22 21.59
N ASN A 571 -32.35 -18.92 22.72
CA ASN A 571 -33.34 -19.91 23.14
C ASN A 571 -34.68 -19.29 23.51
N GLU A 572 -34.74 -18.13 24.14
CA GLU A 572 -35.96 -17.36 24.36
C GLU A 572 -36.70 -17.05 23.04
N ALA A 573 -35.98 -16.69 21.97
CA ALA A 573 -36.56 -16.45 20.67
C ALA A 573 -37.08 -17.74 19.99
N ILE A 574 -36.43 -18.87 20.27
CA ILE A 574 -36.88 -20.21 19.83
C ILE A 574 -38.16 -20.58 20.56
N GLU A 575 -38.16 -20.48 21.89
CA GLU A 575 -39.30 -20.83 22.75
C GLU A 575 -40.53 -19.94 22.50
N ALA A 576 -40.34 -18.74 21.98
CA ALA A 576 -41.42 -17.83 21.64
C ALA A 576 -42.24 -18.26 20.40
N HIS A 577 -41.78 -19.26 19.64
CA HIS A 577 -42.46 -19.81 18.47
C HIS A 577 -42.98 -18.75 17.47
N VAL A 578 -42.12 -17.75 17.16
CA VAL A 578 -42.52 -16.67 16.26
C VAL A 578 -42.39 -17.07 14.79
N PRO A 579 -43.35 -16.63 13.90
CA PRO A 579 -43.24 -16.90 12.48
C PRO A 579 -42.07 -16.13 11.86
N VAL A 580 -41.39 -16.76 10.90
CA VAL A 580 -40.32 -16.15 10.12
C VAL A 580 -40.93 -15.57 8.84
N VAL A 581 -41.10 -14.25 8.81
CA VAL A 581 -41.80 -13.55 7.73
C VAL A 581 -40.82 -13.06 6.68
N CYS A 582 -40.92 -13.57 5.46
CA CYS A 582 -40.17 -13.10 4.30
C CYS A 582 -40.96 -12.01 3.54
N ARG A 583 -40.32 -10.90 3.21
CA ARG A 583 -40.86 -9.84 2.36
C ARG A 583 -39.85 -9.36 1.34
N GLU A 584 -40.31 -9.01 0.14
CA GLU A 584 -39.49 -8.30 -0.84
C GLU A 584 -39.75 -6.80 -0.75
N MET A 585 -38.72 -6.01 -0.72
CA MET A 585 -38.78 -4.55 -0.69
C MET A 585 -37.49 -3.94 -1.26
N THR A 586 -37.46 -2.62 -1.48
CA THR A 586 -36.25 -1.94 -1.89
C THR A 586 -35.26 -1.82 -0.72
N VAL A 587 -33.97 -1.66 -1.02
CA VAL A 587 -32.94 -1.48 0.02
C VAL A 587 -33.21 -0.26 0.92
N PRO A 588 -33.63 0.91 0.37
CA PRO A 588 -34.01 2.07 1.22
C PRO A 588 -35.19 1.76 2.14
N GLU A 589 -36.21 1.06 1.66
CA GLU A 589 -37.38 0.67 2.49
C GLU A 589 -36.99 -0.29 3.61
N ALA A 590 -36.11 -1.28 3.30
CA ALA A 590 -35.61 -2.22 4.30
C ALA A 590 -34.83 -1.51 5.41
N LYS A 591 -33.91 -0.60 5.03
CA LYS A 591 -33.15 0.21 5.98
C LYS A 591 -34.02 1.14 6.81
N ALA A 592 -35.02 1.81 6.21
CA ALA A 592 -35.95 2.68 6.92
C ALA A 592 -36.78 1.94 7.97
N GLN A 593 -37.04 0.64 7.77
CA GLN A 593 -37.72 -0.23 8.72
C GLN A 593 -36.77 -0.89 9.72
N GLY A 594 -35.46 -0.61 9.67
CA GLY A 594 -34.45 -1.12 10.62
C GLY A 594 -33.89 -2.48 10.27
N ALA A 595 -34.00 -2.94 9.01
CA ALA A 595 -33.40 -4.20 8.59
C ALA A 595 -31.87 -4.08 8.55
N ILE A 596 -31.17 -5.04 9.13
CA ILE A 596 -29.71 -5.15 9.07
C ILE A 596 -29.30 -5.73 7.71
N GLY A 597 -28.44 -5.02 6.97
CA GLY A 597 -27.87 -5.47 5.70
C GLY A 597 -26.36 -5.63 5.77
N LEU A 598 -25.83 -6.76 5.29
CA LEU A 598 -24.42 -7.11 5.42
C LEU A 598 -23.54 -6.67 4.24
N PHE A 599 -24.12 -6.39 3.05
CA PHE A 599 -23.35 -6.19 1.81
C PHE A 599 -23.89 -5.00 1.01
N GLU A 600 -23.62 -3.77 1.45
CA GLU A 600 -24.19 -2.54 0.86
C GLU A 600 -23.95 -2.39 -0.65
N ASN A 601 -22.86 -2.93 -1.19
CA ASN A 601 -22.48 -2.78 -2.59
C ASN A 601 -22.89 -3.94 -3.53
N LYS A 602 -23.69 -4.91 -3.06
CA LYS A 602 -24.06 -6.11 -3.84
C LYS A 602 -25.57 -6.35 -3.96
N TYR A 603 -26.39 -5.45 -3.47
CA TYR A 603 -27.84 -5.60 -3.53
C TYR A 603 -28.40 -5.09 -4.87
N GLY A 604 -29.34 -5.86 -5.47
CA GLY A 604 -30.15 -5.38 -6.60
C GLY A 604 -31.19 -4.35 -6.15
N GLU A 605 -32.04 -3.88 -7.09
CA GLU A 605 -33.11 -2.93 -6.79
C GLU A 605 -34.09 -3.42 -5.71
N LYS A 606 -34.33 -4.74 -5.64
CA LYS A 606 -35.16 -5.39 -4.62
C LYS A 606 -34.38 -6.45 -3.86
N VAL A 607 -34.64 -6.52 -2.57
CA VAL A 607 -34.03 -7.49 -1.65
C VAL A 607 -35.10 -8.25 -0.87
N ARG A 608 -34.79 -9.49 -0.51
CA ARG A 608 -35.60 -10.23 0.46
C ARG A 608 -35.16 -9.90 1.86
N THR A 609 -36.13 -9.65 2.72
CA THR A 609 -35.93 -9.42 4.16
C THR A 609 -36.64 -10.51 4.95
N TYR A 610 -36.01 -10.93 6.04
CA TYR A 610 -36.58 -11.91 6.98
C TYR A 610 -36.76 -11.27 8.34
N LYS A 611 -37.98 -11.30 8.85
CA LYS A 611 -38.33 -10.78 10.18
C LYS A 611 -38.81 -11.89 11.09
N MET A 612 -38.25 -11.98 12.29
CA MET A 612 -38.57 -12.96 13.33
C MET A 612 -39.07 -12.23 14.58
N GLY A 613 -40.34 -11.80 14.57
CA GLY A 613 -40.92 -10.97 15.62
C GLY A 613 -40.12 -9.70 15.85
N ASP A 614 -39.79 -9.43 17.11
CA ASP A 614 -38.90 -8.33 17.52
C ASP A 614 -37.46 -8.80 17.82
N TYR A 615 -37.16 -10.06 17.52
CA TYR A 615 -35.84 -10.66 17.81
C TYR A 615 -34.81 -10.39 16.72
N SER A 616 -35.20 -10.49 15.42
CA SER A 616 -34.28 -10.25 14.32
C SER A 616 -35.00 -9.73 13.09
N PHE A 617 -34.34 -8.81 12.36
CA PHE A 617 -34.81 -8.33 11.06
C PHE A 617 -33.61 -8.06 10.15
N GLU A 618 -33.42 -8.90 9.14
CA GLU A 618 -32.22 -8.84 8.29
C GLU A 618 -32.53 -9.00 6.79
N ILE A 619 -31.67 -8.41 5.94
CA ILE A 619 -31.65 -8.64 4.50
C ILE A 619 -30.91 -9.96 4.23
N CYS A 620 -31.57 -10.97 3.68
CA CYS A 620 -30.97 -12.26 3.41
C CYS A 620 -31.54 -12.94 2.17
N GLY A 621 -30.66 -13.64 1.41
CA GLY A 621 -31.04 -14.38 0.20
C GLY A 621 -31.25 -15.87 0.36
N GLY A 622 -30.89 -16.44 1.52
CA GLY A 622 -30.96 -17.88 1.77
C GLY A 622 -32.33 -18.37 2.27
N PRO A 623 -32.55 -19.69 2.36
CA PRO A 623 -33.75 -20.28 2.92
C PRO A 623 -33.75 -20.20 4.45
N HIS A 624 -34.94 -20.10 5.04
CA HIS A 624 -35.18 -20.07 6.49
C HIS A 624 -36.30 -21.02 6.90
N ALA A 625 -36.28 -21.45 8.17
CA ALA A 625 -37.40 -22.17 8.78
C ALA A 625 -38.67 -21.31 8.80
N GLU A 626 -39.83 -21.90 8.82
CA GLU A 626 -41.11 -21.15 8.84
C GLU A 626 -41.42 -20.56 10.22
N ASN A 627 -40.93 -21.22 11.28
CA ASN A 627 -41.15 -20.82 12.64
C ASN A 627 -39.86 -21.00 13.49
N THR A 628 -39.59 -20.10 14.42
CA THR A 628 -38.42 -20.22 15.31
C THR A 628 -38.50 -21.43 16.22
N GLY A 629 -39.69 -21.90 16.56
CA GLY A 629 -39.92 -23.11 17.37
C GLY A 629 -39.46 -24.42 16.68
N ASP A 630 -39.29 -24.42 15.36
CA ASP A 630 -38.81 -25.58 14.61
C ASP A 630 -37.30 -25.85 14.82
N LEU A 631 -36.58 -24.92 15.47
CA LEU A 631 -35.13 -24.98 15.62
C LEU A 631 -34.66 -25.96 16.71
N GLY A 632 -35.51 -26.30 17.69
CA GLY A 632 -35.11 -27.10 18.87
C GLY A 632 -34.41 -26.24 19.92
N SER A 633 -33.26 -26.66 20.43
CA SER A 633 -32.47 -25.88 21.41
C SER A 633 -31.10 -25.49 20.86
N PHE A 634 -30.70 -24.23 21.05
CA PHE A 634 -29.43 -23.68 20.58
C PHE A 634 -28.35 -23.79 21.65
N HIS A 635 -27.15 -24.25 21.26
CA HIS A 635 -26.00 -24.40 22.16
C HIS A 635 -24.71 -23.89 21.53
N ILE A 636 -24.00 -23.01 22.26
CA ILE A 636 -22.68 -22.54 21.90
C ILE A 636 -21.64 -23.59 22.31
N LEU A 637 -20.91 -24.13 21.33
CA LEU A 637 -19.86 -25.13 21.59
C LEU A 637 -18.53 -24.48 21.96
N LYS A 638 -18.18 -23.38 21.28
CA LYS A 638 -16.87 -22.74 21.44
C LYS A 638 -16.89 -21.30 20.96
N GLU A 639 -16.14 -20.45 21.66
CA GLU A 639 -15.77 -19.13 21.23
C GLU A 639 -14.24 -19.04 21.10
N GLU A 640 -13.73 -18.48 19.99
CA GLU A 640 -12.30 -18.37 19.73
C GLU A 640 -11.97 -17.13 18.88
N SER A 641 -10.71 -16.67 18.89
CA SER A 641 -10.25 -15.64 17.98
C SER A 641 -10.13 -16.20 16.56
N SER A 642 -10.66 -15.49 15.56
CA SER A 642 -10.51 -15.86 14.14
C SER A 642 -9.43 -15.03 13.46
N SER A 643 -9.40 -13.74 13.72
CA SER A 643 -8.38 -12.78 13.28
C SER A 643 -8.39 -11.57 14.21
N ALA A 644 -7.56 -10.55 13.95
CA ALA A 644 -7.60 -9.32 14.75
C ALA A 644 -8.97 -8.67 14.68
N GLY A 645 -9.52 -8.33 15.84
CA GLY A 645 -10.84 -7.71 15.95
C GLY A 645 -12.00 -8.59 15.48
N VAL A 646 -11.77 -9.90 15.20
CA VAL A 646 -12.81 -10.83 14.76
C VAL A 646 -12.86 -12.04 15.69
N ARG A 647 -14.02 -12.27 16.27
CA ARG A 647 -14.32 -13.43 17.12
C ARG A 647 -15.13 -14.45 16.32
N ARG A 648 -15.04 -15.70 16.73
CA ARG A 648 -15.72 -16.84 16.10
C ARG A 648 -16.51 -17.62 17.13
N ILE A 649 -17.78 -17.83 16.86
CA ILE A 649 -18.62 -18.76 17.62
C ILE A 649 -18.93 -19.98 16.75
N LYS A 650 -18.85 -21.16 17.36
CA LYS A 650 -19.37 -22.43 16.83
C LYS A 650 -20.54 -22.87 17.70
N ALA A 651 -21.68 -23.17 17.05
CA ALA A 651 -22.89 -23.57 17.76
C ALA A 651 -23.63 -24.67 17.00
N VAL A 652 -24.53 -25.33 17.71
CA VAL A 652 -25.39 -26.42 17.20
C VAL A 652 -26.82 -26.24 17.65
N LEU A 653 -27.73 -26.90 16.94
CA LEU A 653 -29.09 -27.10 17.38
C LEU A 653 -29.23 -28.56 17.90
N LYS A 654 -29.88 -28.74 19.06
CA LYS A 654 -30.24 -30.03 19.59
C LYS A 654 -31.76 -30.19 19.55
N ARG A 655 -32.22 -31.38 19.25
CA ARG A 655 -33.64 -31.72 19.23
C ARG A 655 -34.20 -31.81 20.62
#